data_ee5c0d869a0411632a87ca803064ecfa
#
_entry.id   ee5c0d869a0411632a87ca803064ecfa
#
_cell.length_a   1.000
_cell.length_b   1.000
_cell.length_c   1.000
_cell.angle_alpha   90.00
_cell.angle_beta   90.00
_cell.angle_gamma   90.00
#
_symmetry.space_group_name_H-M   'P 1'
#
loop_
_entity.id
_entity.type
_entity.pdbx_description
1 polymer ?
#
loop_
_entity_poly.entity_id
_entity_poly.type
_entity_poly.pdbx_seq_one_letter_code
_entity_poly.pdbx_strand_id
1 'polypeptide(L)'
;MLDMITLLFSGVISYWIFSDWTDLTTRMPSLLASLLVYVALSIIGIRYFHTYAGIVRYSSFVDLMRVAYANIVSLALALGIHYFMFSAPSQYFEPLSGRQIVLMYVIATMAMWAMRVLVKTVYDVSTADNNALRVLIYGAQSGGVGLAESIRTQRRFILKGFISHNRRLRHNELVGEKVFTMEDDLRKVVEDYHIGAVLVSPYRTNDFRKNQELQDLLIGLGVKIFMAQNAVEVEKLGEEDEKSEIGEIQLKEVSVEDLLPRAEIKVDMKSVGELLSGRRILITGSAGSIGSEMVRQIATCKPATMMLIDQAETPQHDLRLMMAKEFPNIDVHVVVTTVCSQSRMEAIFNQFRPEYVFHAAAYKHVPMMEDNPSEAIMNNVYGTKIMADLSVKYGVRKFVMVSTDKAVNPTNVMGCSKRICEIYVQTLDRAIKTTQYGGPGLHIASDFKPITQFVTTRFGNVLGSNGSVIPLFREQIRNGGPVTVTHPDIIRYFMLIPEACKLVLEAGTKGNGGEIFVFDMGRPVKIADLAKRMISLSGAKNVKIEYTGLRDGEKLFEEVLNDKETTKPTFHKKIRIAEVRPYDYRQVCQDIDELIAISKNYNDMETVRKMKQIVPEYKSNNSVYEELDLPQKAATTKNVAEMS
;
A
#
# COMPACT_ATOMS: atom_id res chain seq x y z
N MET A 1 -32.06 17.49 -35.49
CA MET A 1 -32.87 16.86 -36.56
C MET A 1 -33.98 16.01 -35.97
N LEU A 2 -33.71 15.05 -35.07
CA LEU A 2 -34.72 14.17 -34.47
C LEU A 2 -35.83 14.95 -33.71
N ASP A 3 -35.46 15.93 -32.88
CA ASP A 3 -36.40 16.76 -32.12
C ASP A 3 -37.32 17.60 -33.03
N MET A 4 -36.85 18.04 -34.20
CA MET A 4 -37.65 18.74 -35.18
C MET A 4 -38.67 17.83 -35.83
N ILE A 5 -38.29 16.59 -36.16
CA ILE A 5 -39.20 15.56 -36.69
C ILE A 5 -40.25 15.22 -35.64
N THR A 6 -39.85 15.07 -34.38
CA THR A 6 -40.77 14.83 -33.27
C THR A 6 -41.80 15.93 -33.14
N LEU A 7 -41.39 17.21 -33.28
CA LEU A 7 -42.29 18.35 -33.21
C LEU A 7 -43.28 18.34 -34.39
N LEU A 8 -42.86 18.05 -35.62
CA LEU A 8 -43.74 17.94 -36.80
C LEU A 8 -44.80 16.86 -36.60
N PHE A 9 -44.38 15.64 -36.16
CA PHE A 9 -45.33 14.57 -35.87
C PHE A 9 -46.29 14.93 -34.75
N SER A 10 -45.81 15.58 -33.69
CA SER A 10 -46.68 16.07 -32.61
C SER A 10 -47.73 17.09 -33.09
N GLY A 11 -47.33 17.92 -34.05
CA GLY A 11 -48.27 18.90 -34.68
C GLY A 11 -49.34 18.20 -35.51
N VAL A 12 -48.98 17.22 -36.31
CA VAL A 12 -49.95 16.42 -37.09
C VAL A 12 -50.90 15.67 -36.16
N ILE A 13 -50.38 15.04 -35.12
CA ILE A 13 -51.19 14.34 -34.11
C ILE A 13 -52.14 15.32 -33.40
N SER A 14 -51.63 16.46 -32.99
CA SER A 14 -52.44 17.48 -32.34
C SER A 14 -53.56 18.02 -33.24
N TYR A 15 -53.30 18.20 -34.52
CA TYR A 15 -54.33 18.61 -35.50
C TYR A 15 -55.39 17.51 -35.66
N TRP A 16 -54.97 16.24 -35.82
CA TRP A 16 -55.84 15.11 -35.98
C TRP A 16 -56.79 14.88 -34.79
N ILE A 17 -56.35 15.09 -33.55
CA ILE A 17 -57.19 14.94 -32.35
C ILE A 17 -58.39 15.90 -32.33
N PHE A 18 -58.26 17.06 -32.95
CA PHE A 18 -59.31 18.08 -32.96
C PHE A 18 -60.00 18.27 -34.32
N SER A 19 -59.64 17.49 -35.35
CA SER A 19 -60.16 17.58 -36.72
C SER A 19 -60.46 16.18 -37.27
N ASP A 20 -61.36 16.10 -38.23
CA ASP A 20 -61.69 14.85 -38.88
C ASP A 20 -60.58 14.39 -39.85
N TRP A 21 -60.53 13.08 -40.12
CA TRP A 21 -59.51 12.47 -41.02
C TRP A 21 -59.53 13.08 -42.43
N THR A 22 -60.74 13.41 -42.95
CA THR A 22 -60.93 14.04 -44.26
C THR A 22 -60.33 15.42 -44.31
N ASP A 23 -60.46 16.21 -43.24
CA ASP A 23 -59.86 17.54 -43.14
C ASP A 23 -58.33 17.49 -43.07
N LEU A 24 -57.80 16.50 -42.31
CA LEU A 24 -56.36 16.29 -42.23
C LEU A 24 -55.73 16.02 -43.60
N THR A 25 -56.36 15.11 -44.41
CA THR A 25 -55.82 14.72 -45.70
C THR A 25 -55.91 15.82 -46.75
N THR A 26 -56.98 16.59 -46.74
CA THR A 26 -57.21 17.69 -47.72
C THR A 26 -56.35 18.93 -47.43
N ARG A 27 -56.07 19.21 -46.17
CA ARG A 27 -55.31 20.41 -45.73
C ARG A 27 -53.87 20.11 -45.36
N MET A 28 -53.38 18.91 -45.60
CA MET A 28 -52.03 18.50 -45.23
C MET A 28 -50.90 19.43 -45.73
N PRO A 29 -50.91 19.93 -46.98
CA PRO A 29 -49.87 20.82 -47.50
C PRO A 29 -49.82 22.17 -46.72
N SER A 30 -50.97 22.79 -46.49
CA SER A 30 -51.06 24.07 -45.74
C SER A 30 -50.77 23.90 -44.26
N LEU A 31 -51.13 22.77 -43.68
CA LEU A 31 -50.78 22.39 -42.32
C LEU A 31 -49.27 22.21 -42.16
N LEU A 32 -48.58 21.48 -43.08
CA LEU A 32 -47.15 21.32 -43.07
C LEU A 32 -46.40 22.68 -43.18
N ALA A 33 -46.93 23.60 -44.02
CA ALA A 33 -46.35 24.96 -44.11
C ALA A 33 -46.43 25.70 -42.77
N SER A 34 -47.55 25.62 -42.06
CA SER A 34 -47.72 26.18 -40.72
C SER A 34 -46.81 25.52 -39.68
N LEU A 35 -46.72 24.18 -39.72
CA LEU A 35 -45.83 23.42 -38.82
C LEU A 35 -44.35 23.79 -39.01
N LEU A 36 -43.89 24.07 -40.23
CA LEU A 36 -42.54 24.54 -40.51
C LEU A 36 -42.25 25.88 -39.81
N VAL A 37 -43.23 26.77 -39.73
CA VAL A 37 -43.09 28.04 -38.98
C VAL A 37 -42.87 27.74 -37.48
N TYR A 38 -43.65 26.83 -36.89
CA TYR A 38 -43.51 26.46 -35.49
C TYR A 38 -42.16 25.75 -35.23
N VAL A 39 -41.67 24.92 -36.16
CA VAL A 39 -40.34 24.33 -36.10
C VAL A 39 -39.24 25.42 -36.12
N ALA A 40 -39.38 26.39 -37.01
CA ALA A 40 -38.41 27.48 -37.07
C ALA A 40 -38.33 28.28 -35.75
N LEU A 41 -39.46 28.52 -35.11
CA LEU A 41 -39.52 29.14 -33.78
C LEU A 41 -38.88 28.26 -32.70
N SER A 42 -39.08 26.96 -32.78
CA SER A 42 -38.50 26.01 -31.82
C SER A 42 -36.98 25.96 -31.94
N ILE A 43 -36.41 26.19 -33.13
CA ILE A 43 -34.95 26.29 -33.28
C ILE A 43 -34.38 27.44 -32.44
N ILE A 44 -35.10 28.55 -32.28
CA ILE A 44 -34.69 29.69 -31.44
C ILE A 44 -34.57 29.22 -29.97
N GLY A 45 -35.62 28.59 -29.45
CA GLY A 45 -35.60 28.04 -28.06
C GLY A 45 -34.52 26.99 -27.85
N ILE A 46 -34.38 26.03 -28.77
CA ILE A 46 -33.38 24.96 -28.76
C ILE A 46 -31.96 25.56 -28.73
N ARG A 47 -31.71 26.59 -29.53
CA ARG A 47 -30.38 27.25 -29.62
C ARG A 47 -30.09 28.07 -28.36
N TYR A 48 -31.08 28.78 -27.82
CA TYR A 48 -30.91 29.58 -26.61
C TYR A 48 -30.60 28.75 -25.36
N PHE A 49 -31.29 27.62 -25.19
CA PHE A 49 -31.08 26.74 -24.04
C PHE A 49 -30.01 25.67 -24.28
N HIS A 50 -29.26 25.71 -25.39
CA HIS A 50 -28.16 24.80 -25.71
C HIS A 50 -28.53 23.31 -25.52
N THR A 51 -29.75 22.90 -25.93
CA THR A 51 -30.24 21.54 -25.72
C THR A 51 -29.43 20.44 -26.40
N TYR A 52 -28.52 20.80 -27.31
CA TYR A 52 -27.60 19.89 -28.01
C TYR A 52 -26.12 20.07 -27.60
N ALA A 53 -25.83 20.83 -26.54
CA ALA A 53 -24.47 20.97 -26.05
C ALA A 53 -23.94 19.67 -25.40
N GLY A 54 -24.83 18.78 -24.98
CA GLY A 54 -24.50 17.47 -24.39
C GLY A 54 -24.62 16.33 -25.40
N ILE A 55 -23.95 15.21 -25.11
CA ILE A 55 -24.09 13.97 -25.87
C ILE A 55 -25.35 13.26 -25.41
N VAL A 56 -26.33 12.98 -26.29
CA VAL A 56 -27.65 12.44 -25.97
C VAL A 56 -27.60 11.16 -25.11
N ARG A 57 -26.58 10.32 -25.32
CA ARG A 57 -26.38 9.07 -24.54
C ARG A 57 -26.04 9.28 -23.06
N TYR A 58 -25.61 10.50 -22.67
CA TYR A 58 -25.29 10.85 -21.29
C TYR A 58 -26.30 11.86 -20.72
N SER A 59 -27.51 11.95 -21.32
CA SER A 59 -28.54 12.90 -20.89
C SER A 59 -28.81 12.80 -19.39
N SER A 60 -28.66 13.94 -18.73
CA SER A 60 -28.97 14.13 -17.31
C SER A 60 -30.36 14.71 -17.11
N PHE A 61 -30.85 14.73 -15.86
CA PHE A 61 -32.07 15.44 -15.52
C PHE A 61 -32.05 16.91 -15.95
N VAL A 62 -30.88 17.55 -15.87
CA VAL A 62 -30.67 18.95 -16.30
C VAL A 62 -30.95 19.10 -17.81
N ASP A 63 -30.56 18.13 -18.63
CA ASP A 63 -30.79 18.18 -20.07
C ASP A 63 -32.28 18.00 -20.42
N LEU A 64 -33.01 17.18 -19.66
CA LEU A 64 -34.45 17.07 -19.77
C LEU A 64 -35.14 18.41 -19.43
N MET A 65 -34.70 19.08 -18.37
CA MET A 65 -35.20 20.43 -18.00
C MET A 65 -34.91 21.48 -19.06
N ARG A 66 -33.71 21.46 -19.69
CA ARG A 66 -33.38 22.34 -20.81
C ARG A 66 -34.33 22.18 -21.99
N VAL A 67 -34.72 20.95 -22.32
CA VAL A 67 -35.72 20.66 -23.36
C VAL A 67 -37.08 21.25 -22.97
N ALA A 68 -37.52 21.08 -21.71
CA ALA A 68 -38.78 21.62 -21.23
C ALA A 68 -38.78 23.17 -21.33
N TYR A 69 -37.73 23.83 -20.87
CA TYR A 69 -37.62 25.32 -20.95
C TYR A 69 -37.60 25.80 -22.41
N ALA A 70 -36.85 25.13 -23.30
CA ALA A 70 -36.84 25.45 -24.71
C ALA A 70 -38.23 25.34 -25.33
N ASN A 71 -38.98 24.28 -25.02
CA ASN A 71 -40.35 24.10 -25.53
C ASN A 71 -41.34 25.08 -24.93
N ILE A 72 -41.21 25.49 -23.65
CA ILE A 72 -42.06 26.51 -23.03
C ILE A 72 -41.89 27.87 -23.72
N VAL A 73 -40.66 28.28 -23.97
CA VAL A 73 -40.37 29.54 -24.68
C VAL A 73 -40.87 29.46 -26.12
N SER A 74 -40.66 28.30 -26.80
CA SER A 74 -41.15 28.11 -28.17
C SER A 74 -42.69 28.13 -28.23
N LEU A 75 -43.39 27.56 -27.24
CA LEU A 75 -44.83 27.61 -27.09
C LEU A 75 -45.31 29.06 -26.95
N ALA A 76 -44.66 29.88 -26.09
CA ALA A 76 -45.03 31.28 -25.92
C ALA A 76 -44.87 32.08 -27.23
N LEU A 77 -43.78 31.84 -27.97
CA LEU A 77 -43.59 32.47 -29.29
C LEU A 77 -44.61 32.00 -30.31
N ALA A 78 -44.92 30.67 -30.30
CA ALA A 78 -45.92 30.11 -31.21
C ALA A 78 -47.36 30.66 -30.96
N LEU A 79 -47.74 30.83 -29.69
CA LEU A 79 -49.03 31.49 -29.33
C LEU A 79 -49.04 32.96 -29.70
N GLY A 80 -47.93 33.66 -29.60
CA GLY A 80 -47.80 35.04 -30.05
C GLY A 80 -47.98 35.18 -31.56
N ILE A 81 -47.35 34.36 -32.35
CA ILE A 81 -47.49 34.36 -33.81
C ILE A 81 -48.88 33.85 -34.26
N HIS A 82 -49.46 32.89 -33.55
CA HIS A 82 -50.80 32.42 -33.82
C HIS A 82 -51.81 33.57 -33.87
N TYR A 83 -51.72 34.51 -32.94
CA TYR A 83 -52.62 35.68 -32.93
C TYR A 83 -52.50 36.50 -34.24
N PHE A 84 -51.32 36.69 -34.78
CA PHE A 84 -51.13 37.38 -36.07
C PHE A 84 -51.55 36.53 -37.26
N MET A 85 -51.26 35.23 -37.31
CA MET A 85 -51.65 34.33 -38.40
C MET A 85 -53.18 34.15 -38.48
N PHE A 86 -53.86 34.15 -37.34
CA PHE A 86 -55.32 34.01 -37.30
C PHE A 86 -56.03 35.31 -37.75
N SER A 87 -55.39 36.47 -37.58
CA SER A 87 -55.95 37.75 -37.97
C SER A 87 -55.77 38.05 -39.49
N ALA A 88 -54.94 37.30 -40.19
CA ALA A 88 -54.69 37.43 -41.64
C ALA A 88 -54.79 36.06 -42.33
N PRO A 89 -56.00 35.53 -42.56
CA PRO A 89 -56.17 34.24 -43.19
C PRO A 89 -55.57 34.18 -44.59
N SER A 90 -54.74 33.16 -44.83
CA SER A 90 -54.09 32.88 -46.08
C SER A 90 -54.40 31.47 -46.54
N GLN A 91 -54.67 31.30 -47.85
CA GLN A 91 -54.90 29.97 -48.40
C GLN A 91 -53.64 29.06 -48.43
N TYR A 92 -52.46 29.62 -48.03
CA TYR A 92 -51.18 28.89 -47.98
C TYR A 92 -50.87 28.34 -46.58
N PHE A 93 -51.52 28.79 -45.53
CA PHE A 93 -51.30 28.40 -44.17
C PHE A 93 -52.61 28.01 -43.47
N GLU A 94 -52.60 26.83 -42.82
CA GLU A 94 -53.65 26.37 -41.93
C GLU A 94 -53.24 26.69 -40.48
N PRO A 95 -53.80 27.72 -39.82
CA PRO A 95 -53.40 28.09 -38.47
C PRO A 95 -53.94 27.08 -37.47
N LEU A 96 -53.03 26.49 -36.65
CA LEU A 96 -53.42 25.68 -35.52
C LEU A 96 -54.13 26.52 -34.47
N SER A 97 -55.23 26.03 -33.90
CA SER A 97 -55.86 26.67 -32.75
C SER A 97 -54.92 26.70 -31.52
N GLY A 98 -55.12 27.65 -30.60
CA GLY A 98 -54.27 27.75 -29.39
C GLY A 98 -54.25 26.44 -28.58
N ARG A 99 -55.37 25.71 -28.55
CA ARG A 99 -55.44 24.38 -27.89
C ARG A 99 -54.57 23.32 -28.60
N GLN A 100 -54.53 23.33 -29.91
CA GLN A 100 -53.71 22.43 -30.71
C GLN A 100 -52.21 22.77 -30.55
N ILE A 101 -51.86 24.06 -30.49
CA ILE A 101 -50.47 24.48 -30.25
C ILE A 101 -49.99 24.02 -28.87
N VAL A 102 -50.78 24.19 -27.82
CA VAL A 102 -50.43 23.72 -26.47
C VAL A 102 -50.24 22.22 -26.47
N LEU A 103 -51.23 21.47 -27.03
CA LEU A 103 -51.15 20.00 -27.07
C LEU A 103 -49.93 19.52 -27.88
N MET A 104 -49.60 20.15 -29.01
CA MET A 104 -48.44 19.85 -29.82
C MET A 104 -47.16 19.92 -28.99
N TYR A 105 -46.92 21.02 -28.25
CA TYR A 105 -45.73 21.18 -27.44
C TYR A 105 -45.66 20.27 -26.23
N VAL A 106 -46.82 19.90 -25.63
CA VAL A 106 -46.87 18.89 -24.56
C VAL A 106 -46.46 17.51 -25.08
N ILE A 107 -47.06 17.06 -26.20
CA ILE A 107 -46.73 15.80 -26.84
C ILE A 107 -45.25 15.76 -27.26
N ALA A 108 -44.77 16.87 -27.89
CA ALA A 108 -43.41 16.99 -28.30
C ALA A 108 -42.41 16.86 -27.13
N THR A 109 -42.69 17.56 -26.01
CA THR A 109 -41.84 17.49 -24.82
C THR A 109 -41.78 16.07 -24.25
N MET A 110 -42.94 15.40 -24.11
CA MET A 110 -42.96 14.01 -23.63
C MET A 110 -42.23 13.06 -24.57
N ALA A 111 -42.44 13.20 -25.89
CA ALA A 111 -41.79 12.33 -26.88
C ALA A 111 -40.26 12.58 -26.91
N MET A 112 -39.81 13.82 -26.82
CA MET A 112 -38.37 14.16 -26.73
C MET A 112 -37.73 13.61 -25.47
N TRP A 113 -38.42 13.63 -24.32
CA TRP A 113 -37.96 13.01 -23.08
C TRP A 113 -37.89 11.50 -23.20
N ALA A 114 -38.97 10.86 -23.68
CA ALA A 114 -39.01 9.43 -23.89
C ALA A 114 -37.90 8.94 -24.82
N MET A 115 -37.61 9.68 -25.90
CA MET A 115 -36.55 9.35 -26.83
C MET A 115 -35.19 9.43 -26.18
N ARG A 116 -34.89 10.46 -25.38
CA ARG A 116 -33.61 10.59 -24.66
C ARG A 116 -33.41 9.46 -23.64
N VAL A 117 -34.44 9.11 -22.87
CA VAL A 117 -34.43 8.00 -21.95
C VAL A 117 -34.23 6.67 -22.69
N LEU A 118 -34.96 6.47 -23.80
CA LEU A 118 -34.82 5.25 -24.61
C LEU A 118 -33.41 5.09 -25.16
N VAL A 119 -32.84 6.14 -25.79
CA VAL A 119 -31.49 6.09 -26.34
C VAL A 119 -30.47 5.77 -25.26
N LYS A 120 -30.60 6.39 -24.07
CA LYS A 120 -29.74 6.09 -22.92
C LYS A 120 -29.86 4.63 -22.51
N THR A 121 -31.08 4.15 -22.29
CA THR A 121 -31.34 2.76 -21.84
C THR A 121 -30.83 1.73 -22.85
N VAL A 122 -31.10 1.92 -24.14
CA VAL A 122 -30.61 1.02 -25.20
C VAL A 122 -29.10 1.03 -25.27
N TYR A 123 -28.47 2.20 -25.14
CA TYR A 123 -27.03 2.32 -25.12
C TYR A 123 -26.42 1.60 -23.91
N ASP A 124 -26.98 1.81 -22.70
CA ASP A 124 -26.50 1.17 -21.47
C ASP A 124 -26.64 -0.36 -21.55
N VAL A 125 -27.74 -0.88 -22.14
CA VAL A 125 -27.95 -2.33 -22.32
C VAL A 125 -27.05 -2.91 -23.42
N SER A 126 -26.91 -2.22 -24.55
CA SER A 126 -26.13 -2.74 -25.72
C SER A 126 -24.62 -2.67 -25.52
N THR A 127 -24.14 -1.86 -24.58
CA THR A 127 -22.71 -1.70 -24.29
C THR A 127 -22.28 -2.40 -23.00
N ALA A 128 -23.19 -3.14 -22.34
CA ALA A 128 -22.83 -4.00 -21.20
C ALA A 128 -21.84 -5.08 -21.71
N ASP A 129 -20.62 -5.08 -21.15
CA ASP A 129 -19.60 -6.07 -21.49
C ASP A 129 -20.05 -7.44 -20.93
N ASN A 130 -20.13 -8.46 -21.79
CA ASN A 130 -20.47 -9.82 -21.39
C ASN A 130 -19.50 -10.42 -20.36
N ASN A 131 -18.33 -9.81 -20.20
CA ASN A 131 -17.31 -10.18 -19.22
C ASN A 131 -17.31 -9.30 -17.95
N ALA A 132 -18.27 -8.38 -17.78
CA ALA A 132 -18.33 -7.52 -16.62
C ALA A 132 -18.56 -8.32 -15.32
N LEU A 133 -17.74 -8.06 -14.31
CA LEU A 133 -17.83 -8.71 -13.00
C LEU A 133 -19.06 -8.17 -12.24
N ARG A 134 -19.92 -9.07 -11.78
CA ARG A 134 -21.01 -8.71 -10.86
C ARG A 134 -20.44 -8.49 -9.47
N VAL A 135 -20.76 -7.34 -8.86
CA VAL A 135 -20.10 -6.90 -7.64
C VAL A 135 -21.09 -6.52 -6.53
N LEU A 136 -20.65 -6.73 -5.29
CA LEU A 136 -21.24 -6.13 -4.09
C LEU A 136 -20.29 -5.06 -3.55
N ILE A 137 -20.84 -3.99 -2.98
CA ILE A 137 -20.04 -2.95 -2.29
C ILE A 137 -20.13 -3.17 -0.79
N TYR A 138 -19.00 -3.36 -0.14
CA TYR A 138 -18.91 -3.41 1.32
C TYR A 138 -18.87 -2.00 1.90
N GLY A 139 -19.99 -1.61 2.53
CA GLY A 139 -20.23 -0.28 3.08
C GLY A 139 -21.40 0.45 2.40
N ALA A 140 -22.55 0.58 3.12
CA ALA A 140 -23.77 1.22 2.63
C ALA A 140 -23.93 2.65 3.18
N GLN A 141 -22.89 3.47 3.11
CA GLN A 141 -22.85 4.89 3.51
C GLN A 141 -22.30 5.74 2.37
N SER A 142 -22.09 7.04 2.61
CA SER A 142 -21.63 8.01 1.60
C SER A 142 -20.46 7.51 0.73
N GLY A 143 -19.45 6.89 1.33
CA GLY A 143 -18.32 6.32 0.58
C GLY A 143 -18.70 5.14 -0.32
N GLY A 144 -19.67 4.32 0.09
CA GLY A 144 -20.21 3.23 -0.75
C GLY A 144 -21.08 3.75 -1.88
N VAL A 145 -21.86 4.80 -1.65
CA VAL A 145 -22.67 5.46 -2.68
C VAL A 145 -21.76 6.11 -3.73
N GLY A 146 -20.75 6.86 -3.31
CA GLY A 146 -19.79 7.46 -4.24
C GLY A 146 -19.04 6.41 -5.07
N LEU A 147 -18.67 5.27 -4.46
CA LEU A 147 -18.08 4.15 -5.18
C LEU A 147 -19.04 3.54 -6.19
N ALA A 148 -20.34 3.38 -5.83
CA ALA A 148 -21.37 2.88 -6.73
C ALA A 148 -21.57 3.79 -7.96
N GLU A 149 -21.56 5.09 -7.77
CA GLU A 149 -21.66 6.06 -8.86
C GLU A 149 -20.42 6.02 -9.77
N SER A 150 -19.22 5.91 -9.18
CA SER A 150 -17.97 5.81 -9.94
C SER A 150 -17.90 4.54 -10.79
N ILE A 151 -18.32 3.37 -10.27
CA ILE A 151 -18.27 2.12 -11.03
C ILE A 151 -19.35 2.03 -12.12
N ARG A 152 -20.45 2.78 -12.02
CA ARG A 152 -21.48 2.85 -13.07
C ARG A 152 -20.93 3.40 -14.40
N THR A 153 -19.91 4.24 -14.34
CA THR A 153 -19.22 4.76 -15.53
C THR A 153 -18.19 3.76 -16.08
N GLN A 154 -17.72 2.82 -15.23
CA GLN A 154 -16.75 1.80 -15.60
C GLN A 154 -17.48 0.54 -16.07
N ARG A 155 -17.35 0.17 -17.33
CA ARG A 155 -18.00 -1.02 -17.93
C ARG A 155 -17.55 -2.36 -17.35
N ARG A 156 -16.49 -2.36 -16.53
CA ARG A 156 -15.87 -3.54 -15.94
C ARG A 156 -16.73 -4.20 -14.83
N PHE A 157 -17.59 -3.43 -14.17
CA PHE A 157 -18.34 -3.87 -12.98
C PHE A 157 -19.85 -3.65 -13.13
N ILE A 158 -20.65 -4.62 -12.67
CA ILE A 158 -22.12 -4.53 -12.57
C ILE A 158 -22.49 -4.63 -11.10
N LEU A 159 -22.97 -3.53 -10.52
CA LEU A 159 -23.43 -3.50 -9.13
C LEU A 159 -24.66 -4.39 -8.97
N LYS A 160 -24.69 -5.22 -7.91
CA LYS A 160 -25.80 -6.11 -7.53
C LYS A 160 -26.29 -5.92 -6.10
N GLY A 161 -25.63 -5.07 -5.33
CA GLY A 161 -26.04 -4.72 -3.99
C GLY A 161 -24.93 -4.21 -3.10
N PHE A 162 -25.29 -4.00 -1.84
CA PHE A 162 -24.38 -3.50 -0.80
C PHE A 162 -24.35 -4.48 0.38
N ILE A 163 -23.21 -4.55 1.08
CA ILE A 163 -23.09 -5.25 2.36
C ILE A 163 -22.95 -4.21 3.47
N SER A 164 -23.84 -4.24 4.46
CA SER A 164 -23.85 -3.30 5.60
C SER A 164 -23.75 -4.01 6.94
N HIS A 165 -23.06 -3.37 7.90
CA HIS A 165 -23.10 -3.78 9.32
C HIS A 165 -24.34 -3.26 10.05
N ASN A 166 -25.02 -2.27 9.48
CA ASN A 166 -26.20 -1.68 10.10
C ASN A 166 -27.44 -2.51 9.79
N ARG A 167 -27.95 -3.23 10.79
CA ARG A 167 -29.16 -4.07 10.71
C ARG A 167 -30.41 -3.31 10.21
N ARG A 168 -30.49 -2.00 10.50
CA ARG A 168 -31.64 -1.17 10.12
C ARG A 168 -31.74 -0.97 8.60
N LEU A 169 -30.68 -1.21 7.87
CA LEU A 169 -30.65 -1.08 6.41
C LEU A 169 -31.00 -2.39 5.68
N ARG A 170 -31.28 -3.45 6.42
CA ARG A 170 -31.68 -4.74 5.85
C ARG A 170 -32.95 -4.57 5.02
N HIS A 171 -32.95 -5.15 3.81
CA HIS A 171 -34.03 -5.05 2.84
C HIS A 171 -34.33 -3.65 2.26
N ASN A 172 -33.53 -2.64 2.59
CA ASN A 172 -33.62 -1.35 1.92
C ASN A 172 -32.90 -1.42 0.57
N GLU A 173 -33.27 -0.50 -0.32
CA GLU A 173 -32.56 -0.28 -1.58
C GLU A 173 -31.71 0.98 -1.49
N LEU A 174 -30.49 0.92 -2.02
CA LEU A 174 -29.57 2.02 -2.12
C LEU A 174 -29.07 2.11 -3.57
N VAL A 175 -29.23 3.29 -4.19
CA VAL A 175 -28.89 3.49 -5.62
C VAL A 175 -29.64 2.51 -6.56
N GLY A 176 -30.82 2.03 -6.14
CA GLY A 176 -31.64 1.05 -6.88
C GLY A 176 -31.21 -0.41 -6.73
N GLU A 177 -30.30 -0.72 -5.80
CA GLU A 177 -29.81 -2.07 -5.54
C GLU A 177 -30.02 -2.45 -4.06
N LYS A 178 -30.19 -3.74 -3.78
CA LYS A 178 -30.49 -4.26 -2.44
C LYS A 178 -29.33 -4.10 -1.46
N VAL A 179 -29.67 -3.85 -0.18
CA VAL A 179 -28.71 -3.85 0.91
C VAL A 179 -28.84 -5.16 1.69
N PHE A 180 -27.76 -5.93 1.70
CA PHE A 180 -27.58 -7.13 2.51
C PHE A 180 -26.87 -6.78 3.81
N THR A 181 -27.08 -7.56 4.85
CA THR A 181 -26.42 -7.38 6.15
C THR A 181 -25.62 -8.62 6.51
N MET A 182 -24.81 -8.52 7.57
CA MET A 182 -24.04 -9.68 8.08
C MET A 182 -24.91 -10.80 8.67
N GLU A 183 -26.21 -10.56 8.83
CA GLU A 183 -27.20 -11.57 9.27
C GLU A 183 -27.79 -12.37 8.10
N ASP A 184 -27.61 -11.90 6.88
CA ASP A 184 -28.05 -12.60 5.69
C ASP A 184 -27.08 -13.73 5.33
N ASP A 185 -27.59 -14.80 4.72
CA ASP A 185 -26.72 -15.86 4.19
C ASP A 185 -25.94 -15.35 2.97
N LEU A 186 -24.80 -14.72 3.24
CA LEU A 186 -23.96 -14.13 2.20
C LEU A 186 -23.45 -15.17 1.20
N ARG A 187 -23.36 -16.46 1.58
CA ARG A 187 -23.03 -17.53 0.64
C ARG A 187 -24.09 -17.65 -0.43
N LYS A 188 -25.37 -17.72 -0.06
CA LYS A 188 -26.47 -17.75 -1.01
C LYS A 188 -26.53 -16.49 -1.86
N VAL A 189 -26.31 -15.32 -1.26
CA VAL A 189 -26.26 -14.06 -2.01
C VAL A 189 -25.18 -14.10 -3.10
N VAL A 190 -23.99 -14.59 -2.78
CA VAL A 190 -22.90 -14.72 -3.76
C VAL A 190 -23.27 -15.68 -4.89
N GLU A 191 -23.86 -16.83 -4.56
CA GLU A 191 -24.26 -17.85 -5.51
C GLU A 191 -25.46 -17.40 -6.38
N ASP A 192 -26.54 -16.90 -5.78
CA ASP A 192 -27.78 -16.52 -6.47
C ASP A 192 -27.56 -15.33 -7.43
N TYR A 193 -26.78 -14.34 -7.01
CA TYR A 193 -26.47 -13.16 -7.84
C TYR A 193 -25.23 -13.35 -8.71
N HIS A 194 -24.55 -14.49 -8.63
CA HIS A 194 -23.30 -14.81 -9.35
C HIS A 194 -22.24 -13.73 -9.14
N ILE A 195 -21.98 -13.39 -7.90
CA ILE A 195 -21.05 -12.33 -7.52
C ILE A 195 -19.62 -12.78 -7.79
N GLY A 196 -18.93 -12.07 -8.67
CA GLY A 196 -17.52 -12.31 -9.00
C GLY A 196 -16.54 -11.46 -8.19
N ALA A 197 -17.00 -10.35 -7.59
CA ALA A 197 -16.13 -9.52 -6.76
C ALA A 197 -16.88 -8.73 -5.68
N VAL A 198 -16.13 -8.32 -4.65
CA VAL A 198 -16.55 -7.37 -3.61
C VAL A 198 -15.64 -6.15 -3.64
N LEU A 199 -16.24 -4.97 -3.69
CA LEU A 199 -15.54 -3.69 -3.66
C LEU A 199 -15.64 -3.10 -2.26
N VAL A 200 -14.51 -2.87 -1.60
CA VAL A 200 -14.47 -2.32 -0.25
C VAL A 200 -14.43 -0.80 -0.31
N SER A 201 -15.42 -0.14 0.30
CA SER A 201 -15.47 1.32 0.40
C SER A 201 -14.28 1.87 1.20
N PRO A 202 -13.69 3.02 0.84
CA PRO A 202 -12.50 3.61 1.48
C PRO A 202 -12.64 3.74 3.01
N TYR A 203 -13.81 4.17 3.48
CA TYR A 203 -14.07 4.37 4.92
C TYR A 203 -14.32 3.07 5.71
N ARG A 204 -14.44 1.92 5.03
CA ARG A 204 -14.71 0.62 5.64
C ARG A 204 -13.56 -0.38 5.51
N THR A 205 -12.42 0.05 4.98
CA THR A 205 -11.23 -0.80 4.79
C THR A 205 -10.76 -1.42 6.11
N ASN A 206 -10.69 -0.64 7.20
CA ASN A 206 -10.27 -1.14 8.51
C ASN A 206 -11.28 -2.11 9.12
N ASP A 207 -12.59 -1.88 8.94
CA ASP A 207 -13.64 -2.79 9.41
C ASP A 207 -13.60 -4.11 8.65
N PHE A 208 -13.39 -4.04 7.32
CA PHE A 208 -13.24 -5.21 6.49
C PHE A 208 -12.00 -6.05 6.86
N ARG A 209 -10.84 -5.40 7.11
CA ARG A 209 -9.62 -6.08 7.56
C ARG A 209 -9.77 -6.82 8.89
N LYS A 210 -10.64 -6.34 9.79
CA LYS A 210 -10.92 -7.00 11.07
C LYS A 210 -11.87 -8.18 10.95
N ASN A 211 -12.68 -8.23 9.90
CA ASN A 211 -13.69 -9.26 9.71
C ASN A 211 -13.13 -10.45 8.91
N GLN A 212 -12.37 -11.30 9.61
CA GLN A 212 -11.72 -12.47 8.99
C GLN A 212 -12.73 -13.50 8.48
N GLU A 213 -13.85 -13.70 9.19
CA GLU A 213 -14.90 -14.66 8.79
C GLU A 213 -15.47 -14.31 7.43
N LEU A 214 -15.78 -13.04 7.19
CA LEU A 214 -16.27 -12.58 5.89
C LEU A 214 -15.22 -12.74 4.80
N GLN A 215 -13.96 -12.38 5.08
CA GLN A 215 -12.86 -12.54 4.14
C GLN A 215 -12.69 -14.01 3.75
N ASP A 216 -12.64 -14.92 4.71
CA ASP A 216 -12.47 -16.35 4.49
C ASP A 216 -13.66 -16.96 3.72
N LEU A 217 -14.88 -16.47 3.99
CA LEU A 217 -16.08 -16.85 3.22
C LEU A 217 -15.95 -16.41 1.75
N LEU A 218 -15.66 -15.14 1.50
CA LEU A 218 -15.56 -14.59 0.13
C LEU A 218 -14.41 -15.24 -0.66
N ILE A 219 -13.25 -15.41 -0.03
CA ILE A 219 -12.08 -16.06 -0.62
C ILE A 219 -12.40 -17.54 -0.92
N GLY A 220 -13.05 -18.24 0.02
CA GLY A 220 -13.47 -19.64 -0.16
C GLY A 220 -14.48 -19.86 -1.30
N LEU A 221 -15.27 -18.84 -1.64
CA LEU A 221 -16.20 -18.82 -2.78
C LEU A 221 -15.54 -18.34 -4.10
N GLY A 222 -14.24 -18.00 -4.10
CA GLY A 222 -13.52 -17.51 -5.28
C GLY A 222 -13.89 -16.07 -5.67
N VAL A 223 -14.48 -15.30 -4.75
CA VAL A 223 -14.87 -13.90 -4.98
C VAL A 223 -13.64 -13.00 -4.88
N LYS A 224 -13.37 -12.22 -5.92
CA LYS A 224 -12.28 -11.25 -5.93
C LYS A 224 -12.60 -10.08 -5.00
N ILE A 225 -11.59 -9.55 -4.33
CA ILE A 225 -11.75 -8.42 -3.43
C ILE A 225 -10.96 -7.24 -4.00
N PHE A 226 -11.61 -6.07 -4.10
CA PHE A 226 -10.97 -4.82 -4.52
C PHE A 226 -11.13 -3.78 -3.42
N MET A 227 -10.07 -3.03 -3.16
CA MET A 227 -10.09 -1.87 -2.26
C MET A 227 -9.92 -0.59 -3.06
N ALA A 228 -10.75 0.40 -2.75
CA ALA A 228 -10.59 1.74 -3.31
C ALA A 228 -9.38 2.42 -2.63
N GLN A 229 -8.48 2.98 -3.43
CA GLN A 229 -7.39 3.82 -2.92
C GLN A 229 -7.93 5.17 -2.47
N ASN A 230 -7.42 5.69 -1.34
CA ASN A 230 -7.80 7.03 -0.88
C ASN A 230 -7.21 8.08 -1.81
N ALA A 231 -7.98 9.10 -2.17
CA ALA A 231 -7.54 10.21 -3.02
C ALA A 231 -6.25 10.91 -2.52
N VAL A 232 -5.98 10.86 -1.21
CA VAL A 232 -4.76 11.42 -0.60
C VAL A 232 -3.48 10.65 -0.97
N GLU A 233 -3.60 9.36 -1.35
CA GLU A 233 -2.45 8.59 -1.86
C GLU A 233 -2.19 8.83 -3.35
N VAL A 234 -3.19 9.31 -4.09
CA VAL A 234 -3.09 9.62 -5.53
C VAL A 234 -2.40 10.96 -5.79
N GLU A 235 -2.57 11.95 -4.91
CA GLU A 235 -1.85 13.24 -5.00
C GLU A 235 -0.33 13.14 -4.86
N LYS A 236 0.20 11.98 -4.40
CA LYS A 236 1.64 11.74 -4.27
C LYS A 236 2.27 11.01 -5.46
N LEU A 237 1.47 10.58 -6.41
CA LEU A 237 1.92 9.92 -7.64
C LEU A 237 1.78 10.90 -8.82
N GLY A 238 2.74 11.83 -8.89
CA GLY A 238 3.22 12.54 -10.09
C GLY A 238 2.21 13.18 -11.04
N GLU A 239 2.42 14.46 -11.26
CA GLU A 239 1.76 15.37 -12.22
C GLU A 239 1.98 15.04 -13.72
N GLU A 240 2.10 13.80 -14.16
CA GLU A 240 2.42 13.50 -15.56
C GLU A 240 1.47 12.58 -16.32
N ASP A 241 0.24 12.37 -15.83
CA ASP A 241 -0.82 11.83 -16.69
C ASP A 241 -2.01 12.80 -16.76
N GLU A 242 -1.88 13.85 -17.57
CA GLU A 242 -2.94 14.82 -17.93
C GLU A 242 -4.15 14.18 -18.65
N LYS A 243 -4.41 12.88 -18.48
CA LYS A 243 -5.58 12.18 -19.02
C LYS A 243 -6.33 11.31 -18.02
N SER A 244 -6.04 11.35 -16.73
CA SER A 244 -6.96 10.82 -15.74
C SER A 244 -8.06 11.87 -15.50
N GLU A 245 -9.23 11.64 -16.08
CA GLU A 245 -10.44 12.42 -15.82
C GLU A 245 -10.61 12.52 -14.30
N ILE A 246 -10.67 13.74 -13.80
CA ILE A 246 -10.90 14.12 -12.40
C ILE A 246 -12.13 13.33 -11.90
N GLY A 247 -11.92 12.28 -11.09
CA GLY A 247 -13.00 11.52 -10.46
C GLY A 247 -12.95 10.00 -10.53
N GLU A 248 -12.01 9.36 -11.22
CA GLU A 248 -11.91 7.90 -11.22
C GLU A 248 -11.29 7.38 -9.91
N ILE A 249 -12.12 6.70 -9.10
CA ILE A 249 -11.63 5.93 -7.96
C ILE A 249 -10.83 4.74 -8.51
N GLN A 250 -9.52 4.74 -8.29
CA GLN A 250 -8.68 3.60 -8.65
C GLN A 250 -8.96 2.42 -7.73
N LEU A 251 -9.41 1.32 -8.31
CA LEU A 251 -9.67 0.06 -7.62
C LEU A 251 -8.47 -0.86 -7.79
N LYS A 252 -7.81 -1.19 -6.67
CA LYS A 252 -6.72 -2.17 -6.63
C LYS A 252 -7.26 -3.51 -6.19
N GLU A 253 -6.94 -4.58 -6.94
CA GLU A 253 -7.18 -5.95 -6.48
C GLU A 253 -6.36 -6.21 -5.22
N VAL A 254 -7.01 -6.71 -4.19
CA VAL A 254 -6.43 -6.86 -2.86
C VAL A 254 -5.41 -7.98 -2.84
N SER A 255 -4.23 -7.68 -2.34
CA SER A 255 -3.21 -8.67 -2.02
C SER A 255 -3.42 -9.22 -0.61
N VAL A 256 -2.77 -10.35 -0.29
CA VAL A 256 -2.83 -10.94 1.06
C VAL A 256 -2.33 -9.98 2.12
N GLU A 257 -1.33 -9.18 1.77
CA GLU A 257 -0.75 -8.14 2.62
C GLU A 257 -1.79 -7.09 3.04
N ASP A 258 -2.73 -6.79 2.15
CA ASP A 258 -3.81 -5.82 2.40
C ASP A 258 -4.90 -6.37 3.35
N LEU A 259 -5.03 -7.70 3.44
CA LEU A 259 -6.04 -8.39 4.26
C LEU A 259 -5.60 -8.70 5.69
N LEU A 260 -4.31 -8.60 5.98
CA LEU A 260 -3.83 -8.90 7.33
C LEU A 260 -4.39 -7.90 8.35
N PRO A 261 -4.96 -8.39 9.49
CA PRO A 261 -5.56 -7.53 10.49
C PRO A 261 -4.49 -6.71 11.20
N ARG A 262 -4.54 -5.39 11.05
CA ARG A 262 -3.60 -4.47 11.70
C ARG A 262 -4.24 -3.12 11.96
N ALA A 263 -3.75 -2.45 13.00
CA ALA A 263 -4.09 -1.06 13.27
C ALA A 263 -3.14 -0.14 12.47
N GLU A 264 -3.69 0.88 11.86
CA GLU A 264 -2.89 1.93 11.21
C GLU A 264 -1.95 2.59 12.23
N ILE A 265 -0.67 2.69 11.87
CA ILE A 265 0.35 3.32 12.71
C ILE A 265 0.42 4.80 12.35
N LYS A 266 0.06 5.66 13.31
CA LYS A 266 0.16 7.11 13.17
C LYS A 266 1.49 7.58 13.76
N VAL A 267 2.40 8.01 12.91
CA VAL A 267 3.70 8.59 13.28
C VAL A 267 3.67 10.09 13.03
N ASP A 268 4.30 10.84 13.91
CA ASP A 268 4.48 12.29 13.74
C ASP A 268 5.60 12.60 12.72
N MET A 269 5.28 12.37 11.44
CA MET A 269 6.20 12.62 10.35
C MET A 269 6.57 14.11 10.20
N LYS A 270 5.78 15.03 10.75
CA LYS A 270 6.12 16.46 10.72
C LYS A 270 7.33 16.75 11.60
N SER A 271 7.32 16.29 12.85
CA SER A 271 8.49 16.42 13.75
C SER A 271 9.72 15.71 13.21
N VAL A 272 9.57 14.53 12.59
CA VAL A 272 10.66 13.84 11.90
C VAL A 272 11.21 14.71 10.77
N GLY A 273 10.33 15.29 9.96
CA GLY A 273 10.71 16.16 8.84
C GLY A 273 11.46 17.40 9.30
N GLU A 274 11.05 18.05 10.38
CA GLU A 274 11.74 19.22 10.95
C GLU A 274 13.20 18.91 11.38
N LEU A 275 13.43 17.70 11.89
CA LEU A 275 14.77 17.25 12.33
C LEU A 275 15.69 16.89 11.15
N LEU A 276 15.16 16.32 10.08
CA LEU A 276 15.93 15.82 8.94
C LEU A 276 16.04 16.84 7.79
N SER A 277 15.19 17.85 7.75
CA SER A 277 15.20 18.89 6.71
C SER A 277 16.53 19.64 6.71
N GLY A 278 17.09 19.82 5.51
CA GLY A 278 18.36 20.53 5.32
C GLY A 278 19.59 19.79 5.88
N ARG A 279 19.51 18.49 6.23
CA ARG A 279 20.61 17.70 6.79
C ARG A 279 21.29 16.84 5.72
N ARG A 280 22.56 16.51 5.96
CA ARG A 280 23.33 15.53 5.20
C ARG A 280 23.07 14.15 5.80
N ILE A 281 22.44 13.27 5.02
CA ILE A 281 21.97 11.96 5.50
C ILE A 281 22.67 10.86 4.73
N LEU A 282 23.25 9.89 5.45
CA LEU A 282 23.87 8.71 4.89
C LEU A 282 23.01 7.47 5.21
N ILE A 283 22.71 6.66 4.20
CA ILE A 283 21.91 5.43 4.33
C ILE A 283 22.71 4.28 3.76
N THR A 284 22.98 3.25 4.57
CA THR A 284 23.62 2.00 4.12
C THR A 284 22.58 0.90 3.95
N GLY A 285 22.83 -0.05 3.04
CA GLY A 285 21.83 -1.03 2.65
C GLY A 285 20.65 -0.36 1.91
N SER A 286 20.96 0.75 1.22
CA SER A 286 19.97 1.66 0.62
C SER A 286 19.13 1.01 -0.47
N ALA A 287 19.64 -0.02 -1.14
CA ALA A 287 18.89 -0.75 -2.18
C ALA A 287 18.09 -1.95 -1.64
N GLY A 288 18.24 -2.27 -0.35
CA GLY A 288 17.43 -3.30 0.32
C GLY A 288 15.99 -2.84 0.56
N SER A 289 15.09 -3.77 0.90
CA SER A 289 13.65 -3.47 1.10
C SER A 289 13.38 -2.41 2.17
N ILE A 290 14.15 -2.40 3.27
CA ILE A 290 14.03 -1.37 4.32
C ILE A 290 14.75 -0.09 3.89
N GLY A 291 15.97 -0.20 3.36
CA GLY A 291 16.79 0.95 2.98
C GLY A 291 16.13 1.79 1.89
N SER A 292 15.58 1.18 0.84
CA SER A 292 14.93 1.89 -0.27
C SER A 292 13.66 2.63 0.16
N GLU A 293 12.88 2.04 1.05
CA GLU A 293 11.72 2.73 1.63
C GLU A 293 12.13 3.86 2.58
N MET A 294 13.19 3.67 3.38
CA MET A 294 13.75 4.76 4.18
C MET A 294 14.24 5.91 3.31
N VAL A 295 14.92 5.62 2.18
CA VAL A 295 15.32 6.63 1.19
C VAL A 295 14.11 7.42 0.72
N ARG A 296 13.02 6.76 0.31
CA ARG A 296 11.79 7.40 -0.15
C ARG A 296 11.18 8.31 0.93
N GLN A 297 11.05 7.80 2.16
CA GLN A 297 10.45 8.56 3.27
C GLN A 297 11.31 9.75 3.70
N ILE A 298 12.65 9.56 3.79
CA ILE A 298 13.58 10.64 4.12
C ILE A 298 13.58 11.72 3.03
N ALA A 299 13.49 11.34 1.76
CA ALA A 299 13.39 12.29 0.65
C ALA A 299 12.19 13.24 0.79
N THR A 300 11.05 12.76 1.30
CA THR A 300 9.90 13.64 1.59
C THR A 300 10.18 14.70 2.65
N CYS A 301 11.19 14.49 3.51
CA CYS A 301 11.62 15.43 4.55
C CYS A 301 12.54 16.55 4.02
N LYS A 302 12.83 16.59 2.72
CA LYS A 302 13.69 17.60 2.06
C LYS A 302 15.08 17.74 2.71
N PRO A 303 15.89 16.67 2.77
CA PRO A 303 17.28 16.75 3.23
C PRO A 303 18.09 17.65 2.29
N ALA A 304 19.23 18.17 2.76
CA ALA A 304 20.14 18.95 1.92
C ALA A 304 20.79 18.07 0.85
N THR A 305 21.25 16.90 1.24
CA THR A 305 21.84 15.90 0.33
C THR A 305 21.78 14.51 0.98
N MET A 306 21.73 13.47 0.15
CA MET A 306 21.70 12.08 0.59
C MET A 306 22.85 11.27 -0.01
N MET A 307 23.52 10.47 0.82
CA MET A 307 24.52 9.49 0.42
C MET A 307 23.93 8.09 0.57
N LEU A 308 23.76 7.38 -0.54
CA LEU A 308 23.13 6.05 -0.60
C LEU A 308 24.19 5.01 -0.90
N ILE A 309 24.40 4.07 0.04
CA ILE A 309 25.45 3.06 -0.04
C ILE A 309 24.85 1.67 -0.05
N ASP A 310 25.17 0.88 -1.06
CA ASP A 310 24.86 -0.54 -1.13
C ASP A 310 25.90 -1.26 -2.00
N GLN A 311 26.10 -2.56 -1.75
CA GLN A 311 27.01 -3.37 -2.57
C GLN A 311 26.31 -3.96 -3.81
N ALA A 312 24.98 -4.00 -3.84
CA ALA A 312 24.19 -4.55 -4.93
C ALA A 312 23.99 -3.50 -6.04
N GLU A 313 24.73 -3.61 -7.13
CA GLU A 313 24.78 -2.60 -8.21
C GLU A 313 23.41 -2.40 -8.86
N THR A 314 22.76 -3.45 -9.34
CA THR A 314 21.50 -3.36 -10.09
C THR A 314 20.37 -2.74 -9.28
N PRO A 315 20.06 -3.18 -8.03
CA PRO A 315 19.07 -2.49 -7.20
C PRO A 315 19.44 -1.05 -6.86
N GLN A 316 20.75 -0.73 -6.80
CA GLN A 316 21.23 0.63 -6.58
C GLN A 316 20.98 1.53 -7.80
N HIS A 317 21.09 0.96 -9.01
CA HIS A 317 20.73 1.65 -10.25
C HIS A 317 19.22 1.96 -10.28
N ASP A 318 18.37 0.99 -9.94
CA ASP A 318 16.91 1.20 -9.88
C ASP A 318 16.54 2.29 -8.87
N LEU A 319 17.19 2.30 -7.72
CA LEU A 319 17.02 3.34 -6.70
C LEU A 319 17.42 4.72 -7.23
N ARG A 320 18.51 4.82 -7.99
CA ARG A 320 18.96 6.06 -8.64
C ARG A 320 17.91 6.59 -9.62
N LEU A 321 17.34 5.70 -10.45
CA LEU A 321 16.28 6.07 -11.40
C LEU A 321 15.01 6.56 -10.68
N MET A 322 14.62 5.86 -9.63
CA MET A 322 13.49 6.26 -8.78
C MET A 322 13.72 7.65 -8.17
N MET A 323 14.89 7.92 -7.60
CA MET A 323 15.21 9.23 -7.02
C MET A 323 15.20 10.34 -8.07
N ALA A 324 15.75 10.11 -9.25
CA ALA A 324 15.73 11.08 -10.34
C ALA A 324 14.30 11.40 -10.82
N LYS A 325 13.41 10.42 -10.81
CA LYS A 325 12.01 10.57 -11.24
C LYS A 325 11.13 11.22 -10.16
N GLU A 326 11.16 10.69 -8.93
CA GLU A 326 10.22 11.08 -7.87
C GLU A 326 10.71 12.29 -7.06
N PHE A 327 12.03 12.51 -6.98
CA PHE A 327 12.65 13.56 -6.13
C PHE A 327 13.76 14.33 -6.87
N PRO A 328 13.50 14.92 -8.05
CA PRO A 328 14.53 15.53 -8.90
C PRO A 328 15.27 16.72 -8.25
N ASN A 329 14.68 17.33 -7.23
CA ASN A 329 15.24 18.50 -6.54
C ASN A 329 16.17 18.15 -5.36
N ILE A 330 16.38 16.86 -5.06
CA ILE A 330 17.25 16.42 -3.97
C ILE A 330 18.62 16.03 -4.55
N ASP A 331 19.69 16.57 -3.97
CA ASP A 331 21.04 16.15 -4.29
C ASP A 331 21.32 14.75 -3.71
N VAL A 332 21.55 13.77 -4.59
CA VAL A 332 21.70 12.35 -4.22
C VAL A 332 22.98 11.77 -4.79
N HIS A 333 23.83 11.25 -3.91
CA HIS A 333 25.04 10.49 -4.26
C HIS A 333 24.79 9.00 -4.07
N VAL A 334 24.82 8.24 -5.15
CA VAL A 334 24.64 6.79 -5.14
C VAL A 334 25.98 6.10 -5.30
N VAL A 335 26.37 5.29 -4.30
CA VAL A 335 27.69 4.64 -4.26
C VAL A 335 27.54 3.13 -4.13
N VAL A 336 28.14 2.40 -5.07
CA VAL A 336 28.21 0.94 -5.05
C VAL A 336 29.49 0.53 -4.33
N THR A 337 29.35 0.04 -3.10
CA THR A 337 30.47 -0.44 -2.27
C THR A 337 29.97 -1.21 -1.05
N THR A 338 30.86 -2.02 -0.45
CA THR A 338 30.59 -2.70 0.81
C THR A 338 30.93 -1.81 2.01
N VAL A 339 30.15 -1.91 3.08
CA VAL A 339 30.42 -1.25 4.36
C VAL A 339 31.68 -1.78 5.06
N CYS A 340 32.20 -2.94 4.63
CA CYS A 340 33.41 -3.57 5.16
C CYS A 340 34.71 -2.95 4.62
N SER A 341 34.65 -2.10 3.60
CA SER A 341 35.79 -1.40 3.05
C SER A 341 36.10 -0.16 3.88
N GLN A 342 36.93 -0.32 4.93
CA GLN A 342 37.21 0.75 5.89
C GLN A 342 37.79 2.01 5.20
N SER A 343 38.78 1.87 4.31
CA SER A 343 39.37 3.00 3.60
C SER A 343 38.38 3.74 2.72
N ARG A 344 37.46 3.00 2.04
CA ARG A 344 36.41 3.59 1.21
C ARG A 344 35.40 4.34 2.05
N MET A 345 34.94 3.72 3.16
CA MET A 345 34.01 4.35 4.09
C MET A 345 34.59 5.60 4.70
N GLU A 346 35.85 5.55 5.10
CA GLU A 346 36.56 6.71 5.67
C GLU A 346 36.66 7.87 4.66
N ALA A 347 36.98 7.59 3.40
CA ALA A 347 36.99 8.60 2.34
C ALA A 347 35.62 9.25 2.15
N ILE A 348 34.53 8.43 2.17
CA ILE A 348 33.14 8.92 2.06
C ILE A 348 32.82 9.83 3.26
N PHE A 349 33.08 9.39 4.48
CA PHE A 349 32.79 10.19 5.69
C PHE A 349 33.58 11.49 5.70
N ASN A 350 34.82 11.45 5.29
CA ASN A 350 35.69 12.65 5.22
C ASN A 350 35.14 13.69 4.23
N GLN A 351 34.67 13.25 3.06
CA GLN A 351 34.17 14.12 2.02
C GLN A 351 32.72 14.58 2.30
N PHE A 352 31.83 13.64 2.64
CA PHE A 352 30.39 13.90 2.76
C PHE A 352 30.00 14.52 4.11
N ARG A 353 30.72 14.16 5.20
CA ARG A 353 30.44 14.65 6.57
C ARG A 353 28.98 14.47 6.98
N PRO A 354 28.45 13.24 7.06
CA PRO A 354 27.05 13.00 7.40
C PRO A 354 26.71 13.52 8.80
N GLU A 355 25.49 14.09 8.94
CA GLU A 355 24.95 14.48 10.24
C GLU A 355 24.08 13.37 10.85
N TYR A 356 23.42 12.57 9.99
CA TYR A 356 22.62 11.41 10.37
C TYR A 356 23.06 10.20 9.53
N VAL A 357 23.17 9.06 10.20
CA VAL A 357 23.46 7.77 9.57
C VAL A 357 22.33 6.79 9.88
N PHE A 358 21.71 6.24 8.85
CA PHE A 358 20.76 5.13 8.96
C PHE A 358 21.42 3.87 8.42
N HIS A 359 21.70 2.94 9.33
CA HIS A 359 22.46 1.72 9.02
C HIS A 359 21.52 0.52 8.91
N ALA A 360 21.10 0.19 7.66
CA ALA A 360 20.29 -0.96 7.34
C ALA A 360 21.03 -2.07 6.57
N ALA A 361 22.33 -1.87 6.27
CA ALA A 361 23.16 -2.89 5.63
C ALA A 361 23.38 -4.08 6.58
N ALA A 362 22.91 -5.27 6.18
CA ALA A 362 23.15 -6.53 6.88
C ALA A 362 22.80 -7.71 5.99
N TYR A 363 23.46 -8.85 6.18
CA TYR A 363 23.00 -10.14 5.71
C TYR A 363 21.90 -10.65 6.66
N LYS A 364 20.76 -11.08 6.12
CA LYS A 364 19.54 -11.35 6.91
C LYS A 364 19.00 -12.78 6.81
N HIS A 365 19.44 -13.55 5.80
CA HIS A 365 18.91 -14.88 5.54
C HIS A 365 19.56 -15.89 6.49
N VAL A 366 18.75 -16.46 7.40
CA VAL A 366 19.24 -17.36 8.45
C VAL A 366 19.98 -18.56 7.87
N PRO A 367 19.45 -19.38 6.93
CA PRO A 367 20.17 -20.53 6.41
C PRO A 367 21.51 -20.15 5.76
N MET A 368 21.54 -19.07 4.97
CA MET A 368 22.78 -18.61 4.33
C MET A 368 23.86 -18.23 5.34
N MET A 369 23.46 -17.68 6.50
CA MET A 369 24.41 -17.28 7.53
C MET A 369 24.83 -18.48 8.42
N GLU A 370 23.98 -19.50 8.55
CA GLU A 370 24.39 -20.78 9.16
C GLU A 370 25.48 -21.45 8.33
N ASP A 371 25.36 -21.42 7.00
CA ASP A 371 26.36 -21.94 6.08
C ASP A 371 27.61 -21.06 5.96
N ASN A 372 27.54 -19.79 6.38
CA ASN A 372 28.61 -18.79 6.19
C ASN A 372 28.79 -17.90 7.42
N PRO A 373 29.15 -18.42 8.59
CA PRO A 373 29.31 -17.62 9.82
C PRO A 373 30.33 -16.51 9.71
N SER A 374 31.46 -16.79 9.05
CA SER A 374 32.52 -15.80 8.85
C SER A 374 32.04 -14.59 8.06
N GLU A 375 31.23 -14.79 7.03
CA GLU A 375 30.63 -13.71 6.24
C GLU A 375 29.60 -12.91 7.07
N ALA A 376 28.83 -13.58 7.94
CA ALA A 376 27.92 -12.90 8.86
C ALA A 376 28.69 -11.94 9.78
N ILE A 377 29.83 -12.36 10.31
CA ILE A 377 30.67 -11.51 11.17
C ILE A 377 31.30 -10.38 10.38
N MET A 378 31.88 -10.67 9.22
CA MET A 378 32.53 -9.63 8.42
C MET A 378 31.52 -8.56 7.96
N ASN A 379 30.40 -8.95 7.41
CA ASN A 379 29.42 -7.98 6.91
C ASN A 379 28.64 -7.29 8.05
N ASN A 380 28.08 -8.07 8.98
CA ASN A 380 27.19 -7.49 9.99
C ASN A 380 27.98 -6.85 11.14
N VAL A 381 28.95 -7.54 11.73
CA VAL A 381 29.67 -7.05 12.91
C VAL A 381 30.77 -6.07 12.53
N TYR A 382 31.70 -6.48 11.65
CA TYR A 382 32.81 -5.60 11.25
C TYR A 382 32.31 -4.39 10.47
N GLY A 383 31.35 -4.55 9.54
CA GLY A 383 30.75 -3.44 8.83
C GLY A 383 30.06 -2.45 9.78
N THR A 384 29.29 -2.92 10.77
CA THR A 384 28.66 -2.06 11.79
C THR A 384 29.72 -1.33 12.61
N LYS A 385 30.80 -2.02 13.03
CA LYS A 385 31.91 -1.42 13.78
C LYS A 385 32.54 -0.28 13.01
N ILE A 386 32.90 -0.47 11.73
CA ILE A 386 33.47 0.59 10.87
C ILE A 386 32.53 1.80 10.81
N MET A 387 31.25 1.56 10.53
CA MET A 387 30.26 2.64 10.38
C MET A 387 30.05 3.41 11.69
N ALA A 388 30.03 2.72 12.82
CA ALA A 388 29.90 3.34 14.14
C ALA A 388 31.15 4.15 14.53
N ASP A 389 32.34 3.58 14.34
CA ASP A 389 33.64 4.24 14.66
C ASP A 389 33.82 5.51 13.82
N LEU A 390 33.55 5.44 12.52
CA LEU A 390 33.59 6.60 11.63
C LEU A 390 32.53 7.65 11.99
N SER A 391 31.37 7.24 12.44
CA SER A 391 30.34 8.16 12.92
C SER A 391 30.82 8.97 14.12
N VAL A 392 31.49 8.33 15.06
CA VAL A 392 32.12 9.02 16.19
C VAL A 392 33.24 9.94 15.70
N LYS A 393 34.18 9.43 14.88
CA LYS A 393 35.34 10.15 14.37
C LYS A 393 34.95 11.42 13.62
N TYR A 394 33.89 11.39 12.83
CA TYR A 394 33.44 12.49 11.98
C TYR A 394 32.30 13.31 12.55
N GLY A 395 31.91 13.09 13.83
CA GLY A 395 30.95 13.92 14.54
C GLY A 395 29.52 13.81 14.04
N VAL A 396 29.10 12.61 13.62
CA VAL A 396 27.69 12.31 13.30
C VAL A 396 26.84 12.57 14.54
N ARG A 397 25.73 13.28 14.39
CA ARG A 397 24.83 13.57 15.51
C ARG A 397 24.09 12.33 15.98
N LYS A 398 23.60 11.53 15.01
CA LYS A 398 22.83 10.34 15.33
C LYS A 398 23.10 9.20 14.36
N PHE A 399 23.34 8.02 14.92
CA PHE A 399 23.49 6.76 14.23
C PHE A 399 22.32 5.86 14.59
N VAL A 400 21.51 5.49 13.59
CA VAL A 400 20.32 4.64 13.75
C VAL A 400 20.59 3.28 13.13
N MET A 401 20.65 2.24 13.96
CA MET A 401 20.88 0.87 13.51
C MET A 401 19.57 0.09 13.43
N VAL A 402 19.32 -0.52 12.29
CA VAL A 402 18.23 -1.48 12.11
C VAL A 402 18.67 -2.85 12.65
N SER A 403 17.89 -3.40 13.58
CA SER A 403 18.06 -4.73 14.16
C SER A 403 16.80 -5.58 13.97
N THR A 404 16.76 -6.76 14.59
CA THR A 404 15.72 -7.77 14.39
C THR A 404 15.31 -8.42 15.71
N ASP A 405 14.10 -9.00 15.75
CA ASP A 405 13.63 -9.90 16.80
C ASP A 405 14.55 -11.12 17.01
N LYS A 406 15.22 -11.58 15.95
CA LYS A 406 16.15 -12.73 15.99
C LYS A 406 17.42 -12.48 16.79
N ALA A 407 17.71 -11.21 17.14
CA ALA A 407 18.77 -10.85 18.06
C ALA A 407 18.44 -11.17 19.53
N VAL A 408 17.17 -11.47 19.83
CA VAL A 408 16.68 -11.84 21.16
C VAL A 408 16.82 -13.36 21.34
N ASN A 409 17.49 -13.82 22.40
CA ASN A 409 17.78 -15.25 22.64
C ASN A 409 18.15 -15.95 21.32
N PRO A 410 19.24 -15.53 20.64
CA PRO A 410 19.51 -15.98 19.29
C PRO A 410 19.68 -17.51 19.24
N THR A 411 19.08 -18.11 18.19
CA THR A 411 19.20 -19.55 17.91
C THR A 411 19.98 -19.82 16.63
N ASN A 412 20.51 -18.75 16.04
CA ASN A 412 21.22 -18.80 14.77
C ASN A 412 22.30 -17.73 14.70
N VAL A 413 23.24 -17.96 13.77
CA VAL A 413 24.39 -17.11 13.51
C VAL A 413 23.97 -15.67 13.15
N MET A 414 22.96 -15.53 12.27
CA MET A 414 22.48 -14.22 11.84
C MET A 414 21.95 -13.40 13.04
N GLY A 415 21.09 -13.98 13.86
CA GLY A 415 20.55 -13.33 15.05
C GLY A 415 21.65 -12.99 16.06
N CYS A 416 22.61 -13.90 16.29
CA CYS A 416 23.74 -13.67 17.16
C CYS A 416 24.64 -12.53 16.63
N SER A 417 24.92 -12.48 15.32
CA SER A 417 25.70 -11.39 14.72
C SER A 417 25.05 -10.02 14.94
N LYS A 418 23.72 -9.92 14.81
CA LYS A 418 22.98 -8.68 15.09
C LYS A 418 22.98 -8.34 16.59
N ARG A 419 22.93 -9.34 17.47
CA ARG A 419 23.05 -9.11 18.92
C ARG A 419 24.44 -8.54 19.28
N ILE A 420 25.51 -9.04 18.67
CA ILE A 420 26.86 -8.48 18.85
C ILE A 420 26.90 -7.02 18.38
N CYS A 421 26.28 -6.69 17.25
CA CYS A 421 26.17 -5.30 16.80
C CYS A 421 25.46 -4.40 17.83
N GLU A 422 24.34 -4.87 18.41
CA GLU A 422 23.61 -4.14 19.47
C GLU A 422 24.51 -3.89 20.69
N ILE A 423 25.21 -4.91 21.14
CA ILE A 423 26.14 -4.82 22.26
C ILE A 423 27.21 -3.76 21.97
N TYR A 424 27.79 -3.78 20.75
CA TYR A 424 28.82 -2.83 20.36
C TYR A 424 28.32 -1.38 20.39
N VAL A 425 27.23 -1.07 19.68
CA VAL A 425 26.76 0.31 19.57
C VAL A 425 26.25 0.87 20.89
N GLN A 426 25.68 0.02 21.76
CA GLN A 426 25.23 0.43 23.11
C GLN A 426 26.42 0.75 24.04
N THR A 427 27.44 -0.10 24.02
CA THR A 427 28.63 0.13 24.86
C THR A 427 29.41 1.34 24.38
N LEU A 428 29.47 1.58 23.07
CA LEU A 428 30.07 2.77 22.50
C LEU A 428 29.33 4.05 22.89
N ASP A 429 28.00 4.07 22.81
CA ASP A 429 27.18 5.21 23.29
C ASP A 429 27.42 5.51 24.77
N ARG A 430 27.44 4.46 25.58
CA ARG A 430 27.72 4.60 27.02
C ARG A 430 29.13 5.12 27.26
N ALA A 431 30.15 4.61 26.55
CA ALA A 431 31.54 5.07 26.68
C ALA A 431 31.68 6.56 26.31
N ILE A 432 30.95 7.01 25.29
CA ILE A 432 30.87 8.43 24.93
C ILE A 432 30.29 9.26 26.07
N LYS A 433 29.17 8.85 26.63
CA LYS A 433 28.50 9.57 27.71
C LYS A 433 29.28 9.60 29.01
N THR A 434 30.10 8.56 29.29
CA THR A 434 30.92 8.46 30.51
C THR A 434 32.36 8.91 30.31
N THR A 435 32.72 9.45 29.14
CA THR A 435 34.06 9.88 28.77
C THR A 435 35.11 8.75 28.85
N GLN A 436 34.70 7.49 28.69
CA GLN A 436 35.58 6.30 28.75
C GLN A 436 35.91 5.74 27.38
N TYR A 437 35.81 6.58 26.33
CA TYR A 437 36.19 6.22 24.97
C TYR A 437 37.71 6.32 24.79
N GLY A 438 38.28 5.38 24.09
CA GLY A 438 39.72 5.27 23.85
C GLY A 438 40.15 3.83 24.05
N GLY A 439 39.73 2.98 23.11
CA GLY A 439 40.12 1.58 23.02
C GLY A 439 40.94 1.31 21.76
N PRO A 440 41.39 0.09 21.54
CA PRO A 440 42.08 -0.31 20.32
C PRO A 440 41.17 -0.03 19.12
N GLY A 441 41.62 0.75 18.15
CA GLY A 441 40.94 1.04 16.89
C GLY A 441 40.20 2.38 16.79
N LEU A 442 39.86 3.06 17.88
CA LEU A 442 39.21 4.37 17.84
C LEU A 442 40.21 5.48 18.20
N HIS A 443 40.96 6.00 17.22
CA HIS A 443 41.84 7.15 17.38
C HIS A 443 41.00 8.44 17.28
N ILE A 444 40.63 9.01 18.41
CA ILE A 444 39.99 10.33 18.52
C ILE A 444 41.08 11.33 18.96
N ALA A 445 41.15 12.48 18.28
CA ALA A 445 42.02 13.55 18.72
C ALA A 445 41.68 13.99 20.15
N SER A 446 42.68 14.32 20.96
CA SER A 446 42.52 14.65 22.38
C SER A 446 41.51 15.79 22.65
N ASP A 447 41.36 16.67 21.67
CA ASP A 447 40.50 17.87 21.76
C ASP A 447 39.09 17.66 21.22
N PHE A 448 38.78 16.47 20.65
CA PHE A 448 37.47 16.18 20.06
C PHE A 448 36.54 15.53 21.08
N LYS A 449 35.43 16.20 21.38
CA LYS A 449 34.36 15.63 22.20
C LYS A 449 33.30 14.94 21.31
N PRO A 450 33.18 13.62 21.35
CA PRO A 450 32.17 12.91 20.60
C PRO A 450 30.76 13.35 20.99
N ILE A 451 29.91 13.54 20.00
CA ILE A 451 28.50 13.95 20.18
C ILE A 451 27.51 12.89 19.70
N THR A 452 28.00 11.82 19.09
CA THR A 452 27.18 10.81 18.43
C THR A 452 26.28 10.07 19.42
N GLN A 453 25.01 10.02 19.11
CA GLN A 453 24.01 9.22 19.83
C GLN A 453 23.68 7.98 19.00
N PHE A 454 23.74 6.81 19.62
CA PHE A 454 23.45 5.54 18.98
C PHE A 454 22.06 5.04 19.36
N VAL A 455 21.21 4.80 18.38
CA VAL A 455 19.86 4.28 18.54
C VAL A 455 19.74 2.97 17.78
N THR A 456 19.19 1.96 18.43
CA THR A 456 18.90 0.66 17.82
C THR A 456 17.40 0.45 17.74
N THR A 457 16.92 -0.14 16.63
CA THR A 457 15.51 -0.47 16.44
C THR A 457 15.35 -1.96 16.16
N ARG A 458 14.50 -2.64 16.95
CA ARG A 458 14.15 -4.06 16.79
C ARG A 458 12.71 -4.21 16.30
N PHE A 459 12.53 -4.98 15.26
CA PHE A 459 11.22 -5.42 14.78
C PHE A 459 11.33 -6.78 14.10
N GLY A 460 10.18 -7.45 13.94
CA GLY A 460 10.09 -8.78 13.34
C GLY A 460 10.06 -8.73 11.81
N ASN A 461 9.38 -9.70 11.20
CA ASN A 461 9.36 -9.80 9.75
C ASN A 461 8.58 -8.65 9.12
N VAL A 462 9.02 -8.22 7.94
CA VAL A 462 8.29 -7.24 7.13
C VAL A 462 7.70 -7.91 5.89
N LEU A 463 6.47 -7.49 5.55
CA LEU A 463 5.72 -8.06 4.44
C LEU A 463 6.31 -7.66 3.09
N GLY A 464 6.37 -8.62 2.17
CA GLY A 464 6.78 -8.35 0.79
C GLY A 464 8.26 -8.04 0.60
N SER A 465 9.11 -8.23 1.63
CA SER A 465 10.56 -8.03 1.47
C SER A 465 11.17 -9.13 0.58
N ASN A 466 12.25 -8.75 -0.15
CA ASN A 466 12.95 -9.67 -1.05
C ASN A 466 13.37 -10.95 -0.32
N GLY A 467 13.10 -12.12 -0.94
CA GLY A 467 13.39 -13.43 -0.39
C GLY A 467 12.53 -13.84 0.81
N SER A 468 11.44 -13.11 1.12
CA SER A 468 10.50 -13.47 2.19
C SER A 468 9.46 -14.49 1.74
N VAL A 469 8.68 -15.00 2.70
CA VAL A 469 7.70 -16.09 2.51
C VAL A 469 6.61 -15.75 1.48
N ILE A 470 6.15 -14.51 1.39
CA ILE A 470 5.06 -14.13 0.46
C ILE A 470 5.50 -14.18 -1.01
N PRO A 471 6.61 -13.56 -1.44
CA PRO A 471 7.13 -13.76 -2.79
C PRO A 471 7.36 -15.22 -3.15
N LEU A 472 7.91 -16.02 -2.24
CA LEU A 472 8.13 -17.44 -2.44
C LEU A 472 6.81 -18.19 -2.68
N PHE A 473 5.80 -17.99 -1.83
CA PHE A 473 4.49 -18.63 -1.99
C PHE A 473 3.81 -18.22 -3.29
N ARG A 474 3.91 -16.94 -3.67
CA ARG A 474 3.36 -16.42 -4.94
C ARG A 474 3.98 -17.12 -6.14
N GLU A 475 5.30 -17.31 -6.12
CA GLU A 475 6.03 -18.03 -7.16
C GLU A 475 5.63 -19.52 -7.21
N GLN A 476 5.60 -20.20 -6.06
CA GLN A 476 5.19 -21.62 -5.97
C GLN A 476 3.75 -21.83 -6.45
N ILE A 477 2.83 -20.95 -6.08
CA ILE A 477 1.42 -21.01 -6.54
C ILE A 477 1.35 -20.82 -8.06
N ARG A 478 2.08 -19.84 -8.60
CA ARG A 478 2.13 -19.57 -10.05
C ARG A 478 2.67 -20.77 -10.83
N ASN A 479 3.60 -21.51 -10.25
CA ASN A 479 4.19 -22.71 -10.84
C ASN A 479 3.37 -23.98 -10.61
N GLY A 480 2.17 -23.89 -10.01
CA GLY A 480 1.28 -25.03 -9.76
C GLY A 480 1.53 -25.78 -8.45
N GLY A 481 2.40 -25.26 -7.57
CA GLY A 481 2.72 -25.82 -6.25
C GLY A 481 3.79 -26.91 -6.28
N PRO A 482 4.03 -27.60 -5.15
CA PRO A 482 3.41 -27.37 -3.85
C PRO A 482 3.88 -26.07 -3.18
N VAL A 483 3.07 -25.54 -2.24
CA VAL A 483 3.50 -24.46 -1.34
C VAL A 483 4.20 -25.08 -0.14
N THR A 484 5.46 -24.72 0.07
CA THR A 484 6.29 -25.33 1.14
C THR A 484 6.23 -24.50 2.42
N VAL A 485 5.83 -25.12 3.53
CA VAL A 485 5.79 -24.53 4.87
C VAL A 485 6.68 -25.36 5.80
N THR A 486 7.51 -24.71 6.61
CA THR A 486 8.48 -25.44 7.43
C THR A 486 7.85 -26.20 8.60
N HIS A 487 6.76 -25.69 9.19
CA HIS A 487 6.04 -26.40 10.25
C HIS A 487 4.57 -25.96 10.31
N PRO A 488 3.58 -26.84 10.61
CA PRO A 488 2.17 -26.49 10.66
C PRO A 488 1.84 -25.40 11.69
N ASP A 489 2.57 -25.36 12.79
CA ASP A 489 2.33 -24.41 13.89
C ASP A 489 3.27 -23.21 13.89
N ILE A 490 4.09 -23.05 12.87
CA ILE A 490 5.01 -21.91 12.80
C ILE A 490 4.25 -20.60 12.72
N ILE A 491 4.60 -19.68 13.59
CA ILE A 491 4.02 -18.32 13.62
C ILE A 491 5.09 -17.25 13.41
N ARG A 492 4.69 -16.16 12.78
CA ARG A 492 5.54 -14.98 12.59
C ARG A 492 4.73 -13.71 12.82
N TYR A 493 5.42 -12.69 13.30
CA TYR A 493 4.88 -11.34 13.34
C TYR A 493 5.19 -10.63 12.03
N PHE A 494 4.25 -9.84 11.53
CA PHE A 494 4.42 -9.10 10.30
C PHE A 494 4.06 -7.63 10.44
N MET A 495 4.87 -6.78 9.82
CA MET A 495 4.64 -5.35 9.69
C MET A 495 4.80 -4.94 8.23
N LEU A 496 4.14 -3.87 7.78
CA LEU A 496 4.45 -3.29 6.47
C LEU A 496 5.81 -2.61 6.49
N ILE A 497 6.53 -2.68 5.37
CA ILE A 497 7.80 -1.98 5.20
C ILE A 497 7.65 -0.47 5.47
N PRO A 498 6.65 0.25 4.89
CA PRO A 498 6.45 1.67 5.18
C PRO A 498 6.17 1.98 6.66
N GLU A 499 5.43 1.10 7.35
CA GLU A 499 5.16 1.26 8.79
C GLU A 499 6.42 1.09 9.63
N ALA A 500 7.21 0.04 9.34
CA ALA A 500 8.48 -0.19 10.02
C ALA A 500 9.43 1.00 9.83
N CYS A 501 9.57 1.51 8.61
CA CYS A 501 10.41 2.65 8.31
C CYS A 501 9.96 3.93 9.03
N LYS A 502 8.65 4.22 9.09
CA LYS A 502 8.12 5.36 9.86
C LYS A 502 8.51 5.27 11.34
N LEU A 503 8.37 4.09 11.96
CA LEU A 503 8.75 3.88 13.35
C LEU A 503 10.26 3.98 13.57
N VAL A 504 11.09 3.49 12.62
CA VAL A 504 12.55 3.65 12.65
C VAL A 504 12.94 5.13 12.60
N LEU A 505 12.32 5.90 11.72
CA LEU A 505 12.57 7.33 11.60
C LEU A 505 12.16 8.08 12.88
N GLU A 506 11.00 7.77 13.46
CA GLU A 506 10.54 8.40 14.70
C GLU A 506 11.42 8.03 15.90
N ALA A 507 11.73 6.75 16.07
CA ALA A 507 12.64 6.28 17.12
C ALA A 507 14.05 6.87 16.96
N GLY A 508 14.55 6.85 15.72
CA GLY A 508 15.86 7.37 15.38
C GLY A 508 15.99 8.86 15.63
N THR A 509 14.98 9.65 15.33
CA THR A 509 15.02 11.11 15.50
C THR A 509 14.77 11.54 16.96
N LYS A 510 13.85 10.87 17.67
CA LYS A 510 13.45 11.23 19.04
C LYS A 510 14.27 10.54 20.14
N GLY A 511 15.01 9.46 19.85
CA GLY A 511 15.86 8.76 20.81
C GLY A 511 17.01 9.65 21.32
N ASN A 512 17.50 9.37 22.52
CA ASN A 512 18.57 10.12 23.20
C ASN A 512 19.92 9.41 23.23
N GLY A 513 20.00 8.25 22.56
CA GLY A 513 21.18 7.39 22.47
C GLY A 513 21.23 6.33 23.57
N GLY A 514 21.78 5.16 23.24
CA GLY A 514 21.89 4.00 24.10
C GLY A 514 20.59 3.17 24.19
N GLU A 515 19.50 3.60 23.54
CA GLU A 515 18.24 2.87 23.58
C GLU A 515 18.18 1.77 22.52
N ILE A 516 17.52 0.67 22.88
CA ILE A 516 16.99 -0.31 21.93
C ILE A 516 15.47 -0.16 21.88
N PHE A 517 14.97 0.41 20.81
CA PHE A 517 13.54 0.54 20.58
C PHE A 517 12.97 -0.75 20.00
N VAL A 518 11.94 -1.27 20.65
CA VAL A 518 11.23 -2.49 20.27
C VAL A 518 9.85 -2.12 19.79
N PHE A 519 9.50 -2.57 18.58
CA PHE A 519 8.21 -2.23 17.98
C PHE A 519 7.16 -3.29 18.29
N ASP A 520 5.95 -2.83 18.64
CA ASP A 520 4.78 -3.70 18.79
C ASP A 520 4.34 -4.21 17.41
N MET A 521 4.58 -5.48 17.18
CA MET A 521 4.31 -6.17 15.91
C MET A 521 2.83 -6.56 15.73
N GLY A 522 1.98 -6.32 16.74
CA GLY A 522 0.57 -6.69 16.71
C GLY A 522 0.34 -8.20 16.89
N ARG A 523 -0.63 -8.76 16.15
CA ARG A 523 -0.99 -10.17 16.26
C ARG A 523 -0.09 -11.07 15.42
N PRO A 524 0.32 -12.23 15.96
CA PRO A 524 1.07 -13.22 15.20
C PRO A 524 0.18 -13.90 14.14
N VAL A 525 0.81 -14.34 13.05
CA VAL A 525 0.15 -14.99 11.92
C VAL A 525 0.73 -16.40 11.75
N LYS A 526 -0.14 -17.43 11.67
CA LYS A 526 0.25 -18.77 11.26
C LYS A 526 0.62 -18.79 9.78
N ILE A 527 1.81 -19.28 9.47
CA ILE A 527 2.31 -19.33 8.08
C ILE A 527 1.49 -20.30 7.23
N ALA A 528 1.01 -21.40 7.82
CA ALA A 528 0.12 -22.35 7.13
C ALA A 528 -1.22 -21.69 6.73
N ASP A 529 -1.80 -20.83 7.57
CA ASP A 529 -3.03 -20.11 7.25
C ASP A 529 -2.80 -19.01 6.19
N LEU A 530 -1.64 -18.35 6.25
CA LEU A 530 -1.21 -17.43 5.20
C LEU A 530 -1.11 -18.13 3.85
N ALA A 531 -0.49 -19.33 3.81
CA ALA A 531 -0.38 -20.15 2.59
C ALA A 531 -1.77 -20.52 2.03
N LYS A 532 -2.69 -21.01 2.88
CA LYS A 532 -4.07 -21.33 2.49
C LYS A 532 -4.78 -20.11 1.87
N ARG A 533 -4.68 -18.96 2.51
CA ARG A 533 -5.29 -17.71 1.99
C ARG A 533 -4.70 -17.29 0.64
N MET A 534 -3.38 -17.40 0.47
CA MET A 534 -2.72 -17.07 -0.79
C MET A 534 -3.17 -18.00 -1.93
N ILE A 535 -3.25 -19.31 -1.68
CA ILE A 535 -3.76 -20.28 -2.66
C ILE A 535 -5.20 -19.94 -3.06
N SER A 536 -6.07 -19.68 -2.08
CA SER A 536 -7.47 -19.35 -2.32
C SER A 536 -7.63 -18.04 -3.10
N LEU A 537 -6.89 -16.98 -2.74
CA LEU A 537 -6.92 -15.69 -3.45
C LEU A 537 -6.41 -15.78 -4.89
N SER A 538 -5.46 -16.66 -5.17
CA SER A 538 -4.94 -16.86 -6.53
C SER A 538 -5.93 -17.58 -7.46
N GLY A 539 -7.00 -18.17 -6.90
CA GLY A 539 -7.92 -19.02 -7.66
C GLY A 539 -7.30 -20.33 -8.14
N ALA A 540 -6.08 -20.65 -7.70
CA ALA A 540 -5.37 -21.86 -8.11
C ALA A 540 -6.09 -23.11 -7.58
N LYS A 541 -6.43 -24.02 -8.49
CA LYS A 541 -7.01 -25.33 -8.17
C LYS A 541 -5.89 -26.35 -8.06
N ASN A 542 -5.97 -27.22 -7.04
CA ASN A 542 -5.04 -28.35 -6.83
C ASN A 542 -3.63 -28.01 -6.31
N VAL A 543 -3.37 -26.80 -5.82
CA VAL A 543 -2.13 -26.47 -5.12
C VAL A 543 -2.18 -26.99 -3.69
N LYS A 544 -1.24 -27.89 -3.32
CA LYS A 544 -1.15 -28.48 -1.97
C LYS A 544 -0.11 -27.73 -1.13
N ILE A 545 -0.28 -27.81 0.20
CA ILE A 545 0.74 -27.36 1.15
C ILE A 545 1.54 -28.59 1.58
N GLU A 546 2.86 -28.47 1.53
CA GLU A 546 3.82 -29.49 1.95
C GLU A 546 4.62 -28.98 3.15
N TYR A 547 4.82 -29.82 4.16
CA TYR A 547 5.59 -29.48 5.36
C TYR A 547 6.98 -30.07 5.25
N THR A 548 8.01 -29.19 5.27
CA THR A 548 9.42 -29.57 4.99
C THR A 548 10.27 -29.81 6.24
N GLY A 549 9.77 -29.50 7.43
CA GLY A 549 10.56 -29.44 8.66
C GLY A 549 11.18 -28.05 8.89
N LEU A 550 11.53 -27.76 10.14
CA LEU A 550 12.22 -26.51 10.49
C LEU A 550 13.63 -26.49 9.86
N ARG A 551 14.03 -25.33 9.39
CA ARG A 551 15.36 -25.06 8.83
C ARG A 551 16.39 -24.87 9.96
N ASP A 552 17.65 -24.95 9.60
CA ASP A 552 18.76 -24.67 10.52
C ASP A 552 18.63 -23.26 11.12
N GLY A 553 18.73 -23.15 12.43
CA GLY A 553 18.57 -21.92 13.18
C GLY A 553 17.15 -21.37 13.29
N GLU A 554 16.14 -22.03 12.71
CA GLU A 554 14.76 -21.50 12.68
C GLU A 554 14.03 -21.77 13.99
N LYS A 555 13.38 -20.72 14.56
CA LYS A 555 12.49 -20.83 15.72
C LYS A 555 11.06 -21.15 15.28
N LEU A 556 10.35 -21.97 16.08
CA LEU A 556 8.92 -22.19 15.90
C LEU A 556 8.12 -20.89 16.21
N PHE A 557 8.53 -20.18 17.27
CA PHE A 557 7.96 -18.91 17.71
C PHE A 557 9.06 -17.88 17.85
N GLU A 558 8.88 -16.69 17.26
CA GLU A 558 9.81 -15.57 17.42
C GLU A 558 9.48 -14.75 18.67
N GLU A 559 10.51 -14.30 19.36
CA GLU A 559 10.42 -13.49 20.58
C GLU A 559 10.87 -12.06 20.29
N VAL A 560 10.08 -11.10 20.72
CA VAL A 560 10.43 -9.67 20.54
C VAL A 560 11.27 -9.15 21.71
N LEU A 561 11.15 -9.79 22.86
CA LEU A 561 11.85 -9.50 24.12
C LEU A 561 12.35 -10.78 24.76
N ASN A 562 13.50 -10.70 25.43
CA ASN A 562 14.00 -11.77 26.30
C ASN A 562 13.21 -11.75 27.64
N ASP A 563 13.02 -12.91 28.28
CA ASP A 563 12.34 -13.04 29.59
C ASP A 563 12.96 -12.16 30.69
N LYS A 564 14.25 -11.82 30.56
CA LYS A 564 15.00 -10.95 31.48
C LYS A 564 14.99 -9.48 31.07
N GLU A 565 14.51 -9.15 29.86
CA GLU A 565 14.41 -7.78 29.40
C GLU A 565 13.09 -7.15 29.86
N THR A 566 13.17 -6.15 30.71
CA THR A 566 12.03 -5.27 31.02
C THR A 566 11.90 -4.19 29.97
N THR A 567 10.72 -3.60 29.83
CA THR A 567 10.50 -2.52 28.87
C THR A 567 9.95 -1.27 29.53
N LYS A 568 10.41 -0.12 29.03
CA LYS A 568 9.86 1.19 29.40
C LYS A 568 8.96 1.74 28.28
N PRO A 569 7.88 2.44 28.60
CA PRO A 569 7.06 3.15 27.63
C PRO A 569 7.86 4.30 26.99
N THR A 570 7.47 4.69 25.79
CA THR A 570 8.07 5.81 25.06
C THR A 570 7.03 6.88 24.69
N PHE A 571 7.46 7.85 23.89
CA PHE A 571 6.64 8.86 23.24
C PHE A 571 5.57 8.28 22.28
N HIS A 572 5.72 7.02 21.86
CA HIS A 572 4.80 6.36 20.93
C HIS A 572 4.29 5.02 21.47
N LYS A 573 2.95 4.79 21.41
CA LYS A 573 2.31 3.59 21.98
C LYS A 573 2.80 2.26 21.42
N LYS A 574 3.30 2.27 20.17
CA LYS A 574 3.81 1.10 19.45
C LYS A 574 5.33 0.91 19.60
N ILE A 575 6.01 1.78 20.34
CA ILE A 575 7.44 1.73 20.56
C ILE A 575 7.71 1.60 22.06
N ARG A 576 8.55 0.64 22.45
CA ARG A 576 9.04 0.45 23.80
C ARG A 576 10.56 0.49 23.81
N ILE A 577 11.18 0.80 24.94
CA ILE A 577 12.62 0.69 25.12
C ILE A 577 12.91 -0.60 25.89
N ALA A 578 13.75 -1.47 25.33
CA ALA A 578 14.26 -2.64 26.05
C ALA A 578 15.38 -2.24 27.01
N GLU A 579 15.29 -2.71 28.24
CA GLU A 579 16.37 -2.60 29.24
C GLU A 579 17.27 -3.84 29.13
N VAL A 580 18.49 -3.64 28.67
CA VAL A 580 19.48 -4.71 28.50
C VAL A 580 20.61 -4.56 29.52
N ARG A 581 21.28 -5.67 29.83
CA ARG A 581 22.44 -5.64 30.74
C ARG A 581 23.56 -4.76 30.19
N PRO A 582 24.27 -4.01 31.03
CA PRO A 582 25.42 -3.26 30.60
C PRO A 582 26.63 -4.18 30.36
N TYR A 583 27.44 -3.82 29.38
CA TYR A 583 28.71 -4.46 29.08
C TYR A 583 29.88 -3.46 29.26
N ASP A 584 31.10 -3.98 29.50
CA ASP A 584 32.31 -3.15 29.49
C ASP A 584 32.78 -2.90 28.05
N TYR A 585 33.00 -1.64 27.70
CA TYR A 585 33.33 -1.24 26.33
C TYR A 585 34.67 -1.82 25.88
N ARG A 586 35.70 -1.81 26.76
CA ARG A 586 37.06 -2.27 26.40
C ARG A 586 37.04 -3.78 26.13
N GLN A 587 36.38 -4.53 27.01
CA GLN A 587 36.23 -5.98 26.85
C GLN A 587 35.47 -6.32 25.56
N VAL A 588 34.38 -5.63 25.27
CA VAL A 588 33.60 -5.82 24.03
C VAL A 588 34.45 -5.52 22.79
N CYS A 589 35.25 -4.46 22.80
CA CYS A 589 36.16 -4.16 21.68
C CYS A 589 37.18 -5.28 21.45
N GLN A 590 37.83 -5.78 22.52
CA GLN A 590 38.78 -6.87 22.43
C GLN A 590 38.11 -8.17 21.89
N ASP A 591 36.98 -8.53 22.44
CA ASP A 591 36.22 -9.73 22.02
C ASP A 591 35.78 -9.64 20.54
N ILE A 592 35.32 -8.50 20.07
CA ILE A 592 34.92 -8.28 18.68
C ILE A 592 36.14 -8.29 17.75
N ASP A 593 37.27 -7.65 18.13
CA ASP A 593 38.46 -7.63 17.30
C ASP A 593 39.07 -9.06 17.19
N GLU A 594 39.02 -9.86 18.25
CA GLU A 594 39.37 -11.27 18.23
C GLU A 594 38.43 -12.10 17.34
N LEU A 595 37.12 -11.87 17.46
CA LEU A 595 36.11 -12.53 16.61
C LEU A 595 36.34 -12.22 15.12
N ILE A 596 36.62 -10.96 14.78
CA ILE A 596 36.95 -10.53 13.41
C ILE A 596 38.21 -11.24 12.91
N ALA A 597 39.25 -11.33 13.75
CA ALA A 597 40.51 -12.01 13.40
C ALA A 597 40.29 -13.51 13.14
N ILE A 598 39.49 -14.19 13.98
CA ILE A 598 39.11 -15.61 13.79
C ILE A 598 38.33 -15.76 12.48
N SER A 599 37.34 -14.93 12.23
CA SER A 599 36.47 -15.02 11.06
C SER A 599 37.24 -14.83 9.74
N LYS A 600 38.34 -14.06 9.72
CA LYS A 600 39.20 -13.92 8.54
C LYS A 600 39.93 -15.21 8.15
N ASN A 601 40.01 -16.19 9.04
CA ASN A 601 40.60 -17.50 8.76
C ASN A 601 39.59 -18.50 8.23
N TYR A 602 38.31 -18.12 8.11
CA TYR A 602 37.20 -18.96 7.63
C TYR A 602 37.03 -20.27 8.42
N ASN A 603 37.34 -20.24 9.72
CA ASN A 603 37.08 -21.34 10.64
C ASN A 603 35.72 -21.14 11.32
N ASP A 604 34.68 -21.71 10.74
CA ASP A 604 33.31 -21.48 11.16
C ASP A 604 33.01 -21.98 12.58
N MET A 605 33.55 -23.12 12.96
CA MET A 605 33.38 -23.66 14.33
C MET A 605 34.01 -22.76 15.39
N GLU A 606 35.22 -22.23 15.13
CA GLU A 606 35.89 -21.27 16.02
C GLU A 606 35.15 -19.93 16.06
N THR A 607 34.69 -19.47 14.89
CA THR A 607 33.89 -18.24 14.79
C THR A 607 32.64 -18.33 15.65
N VAL A 608 31.85 -19.40 15.51
CA VAL A 608 30.62 -19.61 16.29
C VAL A 608 30.92 -19.82 17.77
N ARG A 609 32.02 -20.54 18.11
CA ARG A 609 32.45 -20.68 19.51
C ARG A 609 32.73 -19.31 20.16
N LYS A 610 33.43 -18.43 19.46
CA LYS A 610 33.69 -17.07 19.96
C LYS A 610 32.41 -16.24 20.04
N MET A 611 31.48 -16.38 19.08
CA MET A 611 30.17 -15.74 19.15
C MET A 611 29.40 -16.14 20.42
N LYS A 612 29.38 -17.43 20.78
CA LYS A 612 28.74 -17.94 22.01
C LYS A 612 29.40 -17.43 23.30
N GLN A 613 30.72 -17.17 23.27
CA GLN A 613 31.40 -16.54 24.40
C GLN A 613 30.95 -15.08 24.61
N ILE A 614 30.79 -14.32 23.53
CA ILE A 614 30.33 -12.91 23.57
C ILE A 614 28.85 -12.84 23.94
N VAL A 615 28.04 -13.76 23.43
CA VAL A 615 26.59 -13.85 23.61
C VAL A 615 26.22 -15.18 24.27
N PRO A 616 26.33 -15.32 25.59
CA PRO A 616 26.07 -16.57 26.30
C PRO A 616 24.61 -17.09 26.16
N GLU A 617 23.68 -16.22 25.83
CA GLU A 617 22.29 -16.57 25.54
C GLU A 617 22.11 -17.21 24.15
N TYR A 618 23.13 -17.20 23.28
CA TYR A 618 23.07 -17.85 21.98
C TYR A 618 23.15 -19.37 22.14
N LYS A 619 22.05 -20.04 21.77
CA LYS A 619 21.97 -21.51 21.69
C LYS A 619 21.54 -21.87 20.28
N SER A 620 22.37 -22.66 19.60
CA SER A 620 22.03 -23.12 18.25
C SER A 620 20.80 -24.02 18.27
N ASN A 621 20.01 -23.97 17.22
CA ASN A 621 18.83 -24.81 17.08
C ASN A 621 18.83 -25.44 15.68
N ASN A 622 18.72 -26.77 15.64
CA ASN A 622 18.68 -27.50 14.39
C ASN A 622 19.91 -27.25 13.47
N SER A 623 21.10 -27.10 14.07
CA SER A 623 22.32 -26.68 13.38
C SER A 623 23.51 -27.49 13.85
N VAL A 624 24.54 -27.66 13.01
CA VAL A 624 25.80 -28.34 13.35
C VAL A 624 26.50 -27.69 14.56
N TYR A 625 26.21 -26.46 14.86
CA TYR A 625 26.77 -25.70 15.98
C TYR A 625 26.14 -26.02 17.34
N GLU A 626 25.17 -26.96 17.42
CA GLU A 626 24.65 -27.47 18.69
C GLU A 626 25.72 -28.20 19.48
N GLU A 627 26.72 -28.79 18.82
CA GLU A 627 27.88 -29.39 19.50
C GLU A 627 28.57 -28.44 20.47
N LEU A 628 28.58 -27.15 20.17
CA LEU A 628 29.19 -26.12 21.00
C LEU A 628 28.34 -25.74 22.21
N ASP A 629 27.09 -26.17 22.30
CA ASP A 629 26.20 -25.98 23.43
C ASP A 629 26.28 -27.12 24.46
N LEU A 630 26.90 -28.22 24.09
CA LEU A 630 27.11 -29.36 25.00
C LEU A 630 28.21 -29.00 26.03
N PRO A 631 28.05 -29.35 27.31
CA PRO A 631 29.13 -29.17 28.30
C PRO A 631 30.34 -29.96 27.81
N GLN A 632 31.46 -29.26 27.62
CA GLN A 632 32.73 -29.95 27.30
C GLN A 632 32.95 -31.04 28.35
N LYS A 633 32.88 -32.30 27.95
CA LYS A 633 33.40 -33.42 28.77
C LYS A 633 34.84 -33.07 29.08
N ALA A 634 35.15 -32.84 30.34
CA ALA A 634 36.50 -32.61 30.79
C ALA A 634 37.42 -33.63 30.09
N ALA A 635 38.36 -33.13 29.29
CA ALA A 635 39.37 -33.97 28.66
C ALA A 635 40.10 -34.68 29.77
N THR A 636 39.71 -35.94 30.04
CA THR A 636 40.39 -36.82 30.93
C THR A 636 41.75 -37.06 30.29
N THR A 637 42.76 -36.39 30.81
CA THR A 637 44.18 -36.72 30.63
C THR A 637 44.32 -38.22 30.94
N LYS A 638 44.27 -39.10 29.94
CA LYS A 638 44.81 -40.43 30.05
C LYS A 638 46.34 -40.26 30.12
N ASN A 639 46.81 -40.21 31.36
CA ASN A 639 48.23 -40.30 31.65
C ASN A 639 48.76 -41.57 31.01
N VAL A 640 49.81 -41.36 30.25
CA VAL A 640 50.80 -42.31 29.86
C VAL A 640 51.39 -42.95 31.15
N ALA A 641 50.95 -44.11 31.49
CA ALA A 641 51.55 -44.97 32.49
C ALA A 641 51.25 -46.44 32.14
N GLU A 642 51.92 -46.89 31.10
CA GLU A 642 52.18 -48.32 30.87
C GLU A 642 53.34 -48.41 29.87
N MET A 643 54.54 -48.15 30.37
CA MET A 643 55.77 -48.67 29.87
C MET A 643 56.78 -48.73 31.04
N SER A 644 56.75 -49.84 31.79
CA SER A 644 57.90 -50.37 32.44
C SER A 644 57.65 -51.88 32.66
#